data_c70508c287ee943384fda2d7903bd5fa
#
_entry.id   c70508c287ee943384fda2d7903bd5fa
#
_cell.length_a   1.000
_cell.length_b   1.000
_cell.length_c   1.000
_cell.angle_alpha   90.00
_cell.angle_beta   90.00
_cell.angle_gamma   90.00
#
_symmetry.space_group_name_H-M   'P 1'
#
loop_
_entity.id
_entity.type
_entity.pdbx_description
1 polymer ?
#
loop_
_entity_poly.entity_id
_entity_poly.type
_entity_poly.pdbx_seq_one_letter_code
_entity_poly.pdbx_strand_id
1 'polypeptide(L)'
;MKQETQFSLFRALTTSKPSGLVTLAEVYRLITTDATLKENTRKFRYFRSQGFDKDADEIKRSRCLAFTPAAVFNGSRSKKNVVAYTQYSLVDIDGLEEGQAEQLMERLKEDPYWLLAYITLSGKGLRIIFQVKGVTDSVSYLKAFFQGNDYYCRLLGITQFDGQVKDDSRASGMCHDPNALYRAEAKAFPVDYDKVVVAEVWDGIEKSLKIRGYAYEPGHHNEYISQAGYLLNAYGVEEDEATGWLKRRFPDYDPARTESHVRSCYSTRANEHGTLQPGNRPTGIKKRKSGKAKAMEEAKYIGVEEIEAMLKEQADFRQNEITRFVEIRWKDGDGKFRQLTQRDEGTLWSRINKMKPMKMADMKTVLCSEFIPLMNPFKEYFYSLPPWQEGAPDYIGLLANTITLADESPETKHVFRQCLQKWLVAMVVGFLSDRVNHEILVLIGPQGIYKTTWFHYLLPPELRSYYVAKNNYRYMEKDDRIQLAEAGLICLEEISTMTDREVEQMKALVSMPQIVERAAYAHNKEVRPHIASFCATGNHKNFLTDITGNRRWLPFEVKNILSPYDHPIDYTGLYSQVMYLWQSGFAYWFDQEEIRSLAKHVSRFEAENLEDDQIRKHFRIPNPGESYEVYSVADILGVINLELKTPLSATKVGMLLNKMGFRKVRKDNRRGYKVYRYSVEEISHNKKGTVNDAEEQVLPF
;
A
#
# COMPACT_ATOMS: atom_id res chain seq x y z
N MET A 1 -19.65 42.39 -20.69
CA MET A 1 -19.75 41.72 -19.36
C MET A 1 -18.46 41.00 -19.13
N LYS A 2 -17.73 41.30 -18.02
CA LYS A 2 -16.56 40.52 -17.65
C LYS A 2 -17.05 39.09 -17.33
N GLN A 3 -16.48 38.08 -17.97
CA GLN A 3 -16.82 36.68 -17.70
C GLN A 3 -16.42 36.39 -16.25
N GLU A 4 -17.39 36.01 -15.42
CA GLU A 4 -17.17 35.70 -14.01
C GLU A 4 -16.30 34.43 -13.88
N THR A 5 -15.28 34.47 -13.03
CA THR A 5 -14.37 33.34 -12.87
C THR A 5 -15.12 32.15 -12.27
N GLN A 6 -14.93 30.98 -12.90
CA GLN A 6 -15.54 29.71 -12.48
C GLN A 6 -14.50 28.79 -11.83
N PHE A 7 -14.96 28.00 -10.87
CA PHE A 7 -14.19 27.02 -10.10
C PHE A 7 -14.72 25.62 -10.36
N SER A 8 -13.89 24.61 -10.32
CA SER A 8 -14.38 23.23 -10.35
C SER A 8 -15.11 22.87 -9.07
N LEU A 9 -16.36 22.41 -9.19
CA LEU A 9 -17.23 21.96 -8.09
C LEU A 9 -17.17 20.45 -7.94
N PHE A 10 -17.15 19.95 -6.72
CA PHE A 10 -17.10 18.53 -6.37
C PHE A 10 -18.22 18.19 -5.39
N ARG A 11 -18.82 17.00 -5.54
CA ARG A 11 -19.89 16.52 -4.64
C ARG A 11 -19.37 16.23 -3.23
N ALA A 12 -18.07 15.95 -3.08
CA ALA A 12 -17.43 15.70 -1.81
C ALA A 12 -15.90 15.91 -1.92
N LEU A 13 -15.21 16.07 -0.79
CA LEU A 13 -13.75 16.19 -0.73
C LEU A 13 -13.02 14.96 -1.31
N THR A 14 -13.61 13.78 -1.20
CA THR A 14 -13.04 12.53 -1.77
C THR A 14 -13.29 12.35 -3.26
N THR A 15 -14.18 13.15 -3.85
CA THR A 15 -14.48 13.05 -5.28
C THR A 15 -13.32 13.59 -6.10
N SER A 16 -12.82 12.79 -7.05
CA SER A 16 -11.71 13.17 -7.90
C SER A 16 -12.13 13.93 -9.17
N LYS A 17 -13.33 13.71 -9.69
CA LYS A 17 -13.85 14.34 -10.90
C LYS A 17 -14.80 15.48 -10.55
N PRO A 18 -14.70 16.66 -11.21
CA PRO A 18 -15.66 17.74 -11.04
C PRO A 18 -17.08 17.29 -11.39
N SER A 19 -18.05 17.77 -10.64
CA SER A 19 -19.48 17.60 -10.93
C SER A 19 -20.09 18.76 -11.74
N GLY A 20 -19.34 19.84 -11.85
CA GLY A 20 -19.73 21.07 -12.57
C GLY A 20 -18.77 22.20 -12.30
N LEU A 21 -19.19 23.40 -12.68
CA LEU A 21 -18.50 24.66 -12.38
C LEU A 21 -19.37 25.50 -11.46
N VAL A 22 -18.75 26.37 -10.68
CA VAL A 22 -19.42 27.26 -9.72
C VAL A 22 -18.68 28.59 -9.65
N THR A 23 -19.42 29.70 -9.52
CA THR A 23 -18.87 31.04 -9.28
C THR A 23 -18.66 31.29 -7.78
N LEU A 24 -17.89 32.31 -7.40
CA LEU A 24 -17.69 32.65 -5.99
C LEU A 24 -18.98 33.12 -5.33
N ALA A 25 -19.84 33.82 -6.06
CA ALA A 25 -21.19 34.23 -5.59
C ALA A 25 -22.06 33.01 -5.30
N GLU A 26 -22.02 32.00 -6.14
CA GLU A 26 -22.76 30.74 -5.90
C GLU A 26 -22.16 29.94 -4.71
N VAL A 27 -20.85 29.92 -4.53
CA VAL A 27 -20.20 29.34 -3.34
C VAL A 27 -20.70 30.05 -2.08
N TYR A 28 -20.72 31.38 -2.06
CA TYR A 28 -21.26 32.18 -0.94
C TYR A 28 -22.71 31.83 -0.66
N ARG A 29 -23.57 31.80 -1.71
CA ARG A 29 -24.97 31.42 -1.56
C ARG A 29 -25.15 30.01 -0.96
N LEU A 30 -24.40 29.03 -1.45
CA LEU A 30 -24.43 27.67 -0.92
C LEU A 30 -24.04 27.64 0.56
N ILE A 31 -22.93 28.30 0.93
CA ILE A 31 -22.45 28.36 2.32
C ILE A 31 -23.47 28.99 3.24
N THR A 32 -24.18 30.03 2.79
CA THR A 32 -25.14 30.78 3.66
C THR A 32 -26.55 30.20 3.71
N THR A 33 -27.01 29.52 2.63
CA THR A 33 -28.44 29.17 2.50
C THR A 33 -28.75 27.70 2.24
N ASP A 34 -27.76 26.87 1.87
CA ASP A 34 -28.03 25.47 1.53
C ASP A 34 -28.41 24.64 2.75
N ALA A 35 -29.62 24.03 2.69
CA ALA A 35 -30.19 23.26 3.79
C ALA A 35 -29.36 21.96 4.06
N THR A 36 -28.79 21.34 3.03
CA THR A 36 -27.99 20.12 3.16
C THR A 36 -26.64 20.41 3.83
N LEU A 37 -26.00 21.50 3.44
CA LEU A 37 -24.75 21.94 4.11
C LEU A 37 -25.04 22.34 5.57
N LYS A 38 -26.19 22.98 5.86
CA LYS A 38 -26.60 23.31 7.22
C LYS A 38 -26.74 22.07 8.09
N GLU A 39 -27.47 21.08 7.60
CA GLU A 39 -27.65 19.81 8.34
C GLU A 39 -26.35 19.03 8.51
N ASN A 40 -25.51 18.94 7.47
CA ASN A 40 -24.21 18.26 7.55
C ASN A 40 -23.26 18.98 8.53
N THR A 41 -23.25 20.32 8.53
CA THR A 41 -22.45 21.11 9.48
C THR A 41 -22.88 20.85 10.90
N ARG A 42 -24.22 20.84 11.16
CA ARG A 42 -24.78 20.55 12.47
C ARG A 42 -24.42 19.14 12.96
N LYS A 43 -24.57 18.12 12.10
CA LYS A 43 -24.20 16.73 12.41
C LYS A 43 -22.73 16.57 12.68
N PHE A 44 -21.87 17.18 11.86
CA PHE A 44 -20.43 17.15 12.07
C PHE A 44 -20.04 17.69 13.45
N ARG A 45 -20.52 18.89 13.81
CA ARG A 45 -20.22 19.52 15.10
C ARG A 45 -20.77 18.70 16.26
N TYR A 46 -21.97 18.12 16.12
CA TYR A 46 -22.55 17.22 17.12
C TYR A 46 -21.68 15.97 17.32
N PHE A 47 -21.30 15.26 16.28
CA PHE A 47 -20.46 14.06 16.41
C PHE A 47 -19.10 14.39 17.03
N ARG A 48 -18.47 15.49 16.64
CA ARG A 48 -17.22 15.95 17.25
C ARG A 48 -17.37 16.24 18.75
N SER A 49 -18.47 16.89 19.17
CA SER A 49 -18.70 17.19 20.59
C SER A 49 -18.97 15.94 21.43
N GLN A 50 -19.43 14.86 20.80
CA GLN A 50 -19.66 13.56 21.45
C GLN A 50 -18.47 12.60 21.36
N GLY A 51 -17.36 12.99 20.72
CA GLY A 51 -16.18 12.14 20.53
C GLY A 51 -16.33 11.07 19.43
N PHE A 52 -17.36 11.15 18.58
CA PHE A 52 -17.56 10.27 17.43
C PHE A 52 -16.77 10.75 16.21
N ASP A 53 -15.45 10.69 16.31
CA ASP A 53 -14.54 11.24 15.31
C ASP A 53 -14.67 10.60 13.93
N LYS A 54 -14.90 9.30 13.85
CA LYS A 54 -15.07 8.59 12.57
C LYS A 54 -16.31 9.05 11.80
N ASP A 55 -17.43 9.21 12.48
CA ASP A 55 -18.69 9.68 11.88
C ASP A 55 -18.59 11.13 11.43
N ALA A 56 -17.94 11.97 12.23
CA ALA A 56 -17.63 13.34 11.85
C ALA A 56 -16.74 13.40 10.61
N ASP A 57 -15.66 12.62 10.56
CA ASP A 57 -14.75 12.56 9.42
C ASP A 57 -15.43 12.04 8.15
N GLU A 58 -16.36 11.10 8.25
CA GLU A 58 -17.17 10.65 7.12
C GLU A 58 -18.01 11.80 6.54
N ILE A 59 -18.67 12.60 7.38
CA ILE A 59 -19.43 13.77 6.92
C ILE A 59 -18.50 14.73 6.18
N LYS A 60 -17.36 15.09 6.77
CA LYS A 60 -16.37 15.99 6.17
C LYS A 60 -15.91 15.49 4.79
N ARG A 61 -15.62 14.21 4.66
CA ARG A 61 -15.05 13.62 3.45
C ARG A 61 -16.05 13.36 2.35
N SER A 62 -17.29 12.94 2.72
CA SER A 62 -18.22 12.31 1.76
C SER A 62 -19.51 13.09 1.55
N ARG A 63 -19.88 14.05 2.44
CA ARG A 63 -21.19 14.71 2.41
C ARG A 63 -21.14 16.22 2.24
N CYS A 64 -19.95 16.83 2.33
CA CYS A 64 -19.82 18.28 2.13
C CYS A 64 -19.32 18.57 0.71
N LEU A 65 -19.99 19.49 0.02
CA LEU A 65 -19.55 20.02 -1.27
C LEU A 65 -18.13 20.61 -1.12
N ALA A 66 -17.38 20.59 -2.21
CA ALA A 66 -16.05 21.18 -2.25
C ALA A 66 -15.80 21.86 -3.59
N PHE A 67 -14.90 22.83 -3.62
CA PHE A 67 -14.46 23.50 -4.85
C PHE A 67 -12.94 23.71 -4.84
N THR A 68 -12.35 23.95 -6.00
CA THR A 68 -10.91 24.21 -6.11
C THR A 68 -10.67 25.70 -6.38
N PRO A 69 -10.16 26.47 -5.39
CA PRO A 69 -9.92 27.90 -5.57
C PRO A 69 -8.85 28.22 -6.62
N ALA A 70 -7.79 27.40 -6.72
CA ALA A 70 -6.60 27.70 -7.52
C ALA A 70 -6.75 27.42 -9.01
N ALA A 71 -7.42 26.33 -9.38
CA ALA A 71 -7.45 25.86 -10.77
C ALA A 71 -8.77 25.18 -11.14
N VAL A 72 -9.08 25.20 -12.44
CA VAL A 72 -10.18 24.47 -13.08
C VAL A 72 -9.60 23.20 -13.71
N PHE A 73 -10.35 22.09 -13.56
CA PHE A 73 -9.92 20.76 -14.01
C PHE A 73 -10.86 20.18 -15.07
N ASN A 74 -10.26 19.50 -16.07
CA ASN A 74 -10.99 18.63 -16.99
C ASN A 74 -10.56 17.17 -16.73
N GLY A 75 -11.48 16.36 -16.22
CA GLY A 75 -11.17 15.00 -15.75
C GLY A 75 -10.88 14.93 -14.25
N SER A 76 -9.92 14.10 -13.83
CA SER A 76 -9.58 13.99 -12.41
C SER A 76 -8.81 15.21 -11.91
N ARG A 77 -9.02 15.55 -10.64
CA ARG A 77 -8.33 16.63 -9.92
C ARG A 77 -6.85 16.28 -9.73
N SER A 78 -6.04 16.61 -10.71
CA SER A 78 -4.59 16.38 -10.71
C SER A 78 -3.89 17.44 -11.55
N LYS A 79 -2.61 17.73 -11.29
CA LYS A 79 -1.80 18.72 -12.00
C LYS A 79 -1.81 18.54 -13.52
N LYS A 80 -1.94 17.31 -14.01
CA LYS A 80 -1.99 17.00 -15.45
C LYS A 80 -3.30 17.43 -16.13
N ASN A 81 -4.35 17.65 -15.37
CA ASN A 81 -5.70 17.96 -15.85
C ASN A 81 -6.12 19.40 -15.58
N VAL A 82 -5.18 20.27 -15.19
CA VAL A 82 -5.43 21.72 -15.06
C VAL A 82 -5.68 22.30 -16.43
N VAL A 83 -6.84 22.97 -16.57
CA VAL A 83 -7.24 23.65 -17.81
C VAL A 83 -6.89 25.14 -17.73
N ALA A 84 -7.10 25.75 -16.57
CA ALA A 84 -6.82 27.15 -16.32
C ALA A 84 -6.57 27.42 -14.84
N TYR A 85 -5.71 28.39 -14.52
CA TYR A 85 -5.58 28.96 -13.19
C TYR A 85 -6.62 30.06 -12.99
N THR A 86 -7.30 30.04 -11.87
CA THR A 86 -8.46 30.92 -11.58
C THR A 86 -8.08 32.36 -11.25
N GLN A 87 -6.81 32.63 -10.95
CA GLN A 87 -6.32 33.88 -10.35
C GLN A 87 -6.87 34.13 -8.96
N TYR A 88 -7.13 33.05 -8.19
CA TYR A 88 -7.52 33.10 -6.77
C TYR A 88 -6.63 32.23 -5.93
N SER A 89 -6.46 32.63 -4.68
CA SER A 89 -5.75 31.86 -3.68
C SER A 89 -6.55 31.83 -2.37
N LEU A 90 -6.10 31.01 -1.42
CA LEU A 90 -6.81 30.85 -0.16
C LEU A 90 -5.86 30.88 1.04
N VAL A 91 -6.42 31.30 2.17
CA VAL A 91 -5.84 31.07 3.52
C VAL A 91 -6.72 30.07 4.25
N ASP A 92 -6.11 29.11 4.89
CA ASP A 92 -6.78 28.14 5.76
C ASP A 92 -6.15 28.19 7.16
N ILE A 93 -6.92 28.69 8.12
CA ILE A 93 -6.50 28.85 9.50
C ILE A 93 -7.29 27.83 10.30
N ASP A 94 -6.61 26.93 10.98
CA ASP A 94 -7.20 25.90 11.82
C ASP A 94 -6.78 26.06 13.29
N GLY A 95 -7.50 25.38 14.20
CA GLY A 95 -7.13 25.30 15.60
C GLY A 95 -7.38 26.57 16.42
N LEU A 96 -8.31 27.41 15.99
CA LEU A 96 -8.73 28.60 16.71
C LEU A 96 -9.53 28.25 17.97
N GLU A 97 -9.47 29.13 18.95
CA GLU A 97 -10.29 29.05 20.16
C GLU A 97 -11.76 29.41 19.83
N GLU A 98 -12.67 29.10 20.73
CA GLU A 98 -14.09 29.42 20.59
C GLU A 98 -14.29 30.95 20.56
N GLY A 99 -15.01 31.45 19.52
CA GLY A 99 -15.22 32.86 19.28
C GLY A 99 -14.08 33.63 18.64
N GLN A 100 -12.90 33.02 18.49
CA GLN A 100 -11.74 33.67 17.88
C GLN A 100 -11.93 33.87 16.36
N ALA A 101 -12.57 32.94 15.68
CA ALA A 101 -12.82 33.05 14.25
C ALA A 101 -13.67 34.28 13.90
N GLU A 102 -14.71 34.56 14.69
CA GLU A 102 -15.55 35.73 14.55
C GLU A 102 -14.79 37.03 14.77
N GLN A 103 -13.92 37.07 15.76
CA GLN A 103 -13.05 38.25 16.02
C GLN A 103 -12.10 38.51 14.86
N LEU A 104 -11.55 37.48 14.27
CA LEU A 104 -10.68 37.59 13.11
C LEU A 104 -11.46 38.05 11.87
N MET A 105 -12.70 37.62 11.69
CA MET A 105 -13.57 38.10 10.61
C MET A 105 -13.88 39.59 10.73
N GLU A 106 -14.06 40.12 11.94
CA GLU A 106 -14.24 41.57 12.13
C GLU A 106 -12.99 42.35 11.71
N ARG A 107 -11.80 41.91 12.09
CA ARG A 107 -10.53 42.55 11.66
C ARG A 107 -10.34 42.49 10.15
N LEU A 108 -10.83 41.41 9.51
CA LEU A 108 -10.71 41.23 8.07
C LEU A 108 -11.54 42.26 7.28
N LYS A 109 -12.62 42.80 7.82
CA LYS A 109 -13.54 43.69 7.09
C LYS A 109 -12.86 44.91 6.47
N GLU A 110 -11.82 45.44 7.10
CA GLU A 110 -11.11 46.63 6.63
C GLU A 110 -10.06 46.32 5.56
N ASP A 111 -9.66 45.07 5.44
CA ASP A 111 -8.69 44.64 4.44
C ASP A 111 -9.25 44.74 3.02
N PRO A 112 -8.48 45.29 2.03
CA PRO A 112 -8.98 45.50 0.67
C PRO A 112 -8.95 44.28 -0.24
N TYR A 113 -8.34 43.15 0.15
CA TYR A 113 -7.98 42.05 -0.76
C TYR A 113 -8.90 40.85 -0.72
N TRP A 114 -9.59 40.57 0.41
CA TRP A 114 -10.46 39.39 0.52
C TRP A 114 -11.75 39.53 -0.32
N LEU A 115 -12.26 38.39 -0.78
CA LEU A 115 -13.54 38.30 -1.54
C LEU A 115 -14.57 37.44 -0.83
N LEU A 116 -14.15 36.32 -0.23
CA LEU A 116 -15.03 35.45 0.56
C LEU A 116 -14.29 35.04 1.82
N ALA A 117 -14.94 35.14 2.98
CA ALA A 117 -14.43 34.60 4.23
C ALA A 117 -15.54 33.88 4.98
N TYR A 118 -15.24 32.72 5.54
CA TYR A 118 -16.21 31.91 6.29
C TYR A 118 -15.53 31.04 7.33
N ILE A 119 -16.28 30.74 8.39
CA ILE A 119 -15.86 29.85 9.46
C ILE A 119 -15.95 28.40 8.95
N THR A 120 -14.89 27.62 9.19
CA THR A 120 -14.79 26.24 8.69
C THR A 120 -15.74 25.27 9.38
N LEU A 121 -15.87 24.06 8.84
CA LEU A 121 -16.80 23.02 9.31
C LEU A 121 -16.70 22.73 10.82
N SER A 122 -15.47 22.77 11.37
CA SER A 122 -15.21 22.56 12.79
C SER A 122 -15.74 23.67 13.71
N GLY A 123 -15.99 24.86 13.17
CA GLY A 123 -16.24 26.08 13.96
C GLY A 123 -14.98 26.70 14.58
N LYS A 124 -13.82 26.05 14.42
CA LYS A 124 -12.51 26.44 14.98
C LYS A 124 -11.49 26.75 13.90
N GLY A 125 -11.92 27.31 12.82
CA GLY A 125 -11.05 27.71 11.72
C GLY A 125 -11.70 28.78 10.85
N LEU A 126 -10.87 29.51 10.11
CA LEU A 126 -11.30 30.58 9.21
C LEU A 126 -10.69 30.34 7.84
N ARG A 127 -11.50 30.46 6.80
CA ARG A 127 -11.06 30.39 5.42
C ARG A 127 -11.28 31.70 4.71
N ILE A 128 -10.25 32.17 4.00
CA ILE A 128 -10.29 33.44 3.28
C ILE A 128 -9.90 33.18 1.82
N ILE A 129 -10.72 33.62 0.87
CA ILE A 129 -10.44 33.58 -0.56
C ILE A 129 -10.12 35.02 -1.00
N PHE A 130 -9.02 35.17 -1.73
CA PHE A 130 -8.57 36.46 -2.24
C PHE A 130 -8.10 36.35 -3.70
N GLN A 131 -8.15 37.46 -4.42
CA GLN A 131 -7.75 37.51 -5.82
C GLN A 131 -6.27 37.86 -5.94
N VAL A 132 -5.59 37.21 -6.88
CA VAL A 132 -4.22 37.51 -7.32
C VAL A 132 -4.17 37.76 -8.83
N LYS A 133 -3.03 38.12 -9.39
CA LYS A 133 -2.83 38.28 -10.84
C LYS A 133 -1.50 37.67 -11.22
N GLY A 134 -1.39 37.12 -12.43
CA GLY A 134 -0.13 36.59 -12.97
C GLY A 134 0.16 35.13 -12.60
N VAL A 135 -0.81 34.39 -12.09
CA VAL A 135 -0.65 32.93 -11.87
C VAL A 135 -0.83 32.19 -13.19
N THR A 136 0.24 31.56 -13.67
CA THR A 136 0.27 30.84 -14.95
C THR A 136 0.57 29.35 -14.79
N ASP A 137 1.14 28.96 -13.65
CA ASP A 137 1.57 27.58 -13.35
C ASP A 137 1.57 27.31 -11.84
N SER A 138 1.92 26.10 -11.45
CA SER A 138 2.02 25.69 -10.04
C SER A 138 3.06 26.49 -9.25
N VAL A 139 4.13 26.98 -9.90
CA VAL A 139 5.20 27.72 -9.21
C VAL A 139 4.72 29.13 -8.87
N SER A 140 4.16 29.85 -9.85
CA SER A 140 3.57 31.16 -9.64
C SER A 140 2.39 31.10 -8.65
N TYR A 141 1.57 30.03 -8.68
CA TYR A 141 0.53 29.82 -7.67
C TYR A 141 1.13 29.70 -6.26
N LEU A 142 2.19 28.90 -6.07
CA LEU A 142 2.84 28.74 -4.77
C LEU A 142 3.36 30.07 -4.21
N LYS A 143 3.97 30.91 -5.04
CA LYS A 143 4.43 32.26 -4.63
C LYS A 143 3.26 33.13 -4.16
N ALA A 144 2.18 33.14 -4.90
CA ALA A 144 0.96 33.87 -4.54
C ALA A 144 0.33 33.32 -3.24
N PHE A 145 0.30 31.99 -3.09
CA PHE A 145 -0.18 31.33 -1.88
C PHE A 145 0.63 31.74 -0.65
N PHE A 146 1.94 31.61 -0.68
CA PHE A 146 2.77 31.90 0.49
C PHE A 146 2.78 33.36 0.88
N GLN A 147 2.90 34.29 -0.09
CA GLN A 147 2.88 35.73 0.20
C GLN A 147 1.52 36.17 0.77
N GLY A 148 0.42 35.68 0.19
CA GLY A 148 -0.92 35.97 0.71
C GLY A 148 -1.13 35.40 2.11
N ASN A 149 -0.73 34.16 2.36
CA ASN A 149 -0.88 33.54 3.68
C ASN A 149 -0.01 34.26 4.72
N ASP A 150 1.24 34.63 4.42
CA ASP A 150 2.10 35.41 5.32
C ASP A 150 1.50 36.81 5.61
N TYR A 151 0.94 37.48 4.60
CA TYR A 151 0.25 38.75 4.77
C TYR A 151 -0.93 38.63 5.75
N TYR A 152 -1.82 37.63 5.53
CA TYR A 152 -2.99 37.45 6.40
C TYR A 152 -2.61 36.98 7.82
N CYS A 153 -1.54 36.18 7.97
CA CYS A 153 -1.01 35.86 9.30
C CYS A 153 -0.58 37.11 10.07
N ARG A 154 0.12 38.04 9.40
CA ARG A 154 0.53 39.31 10.04
C ARG A 154 -0.67 40.21 10.34
N LEU A 155 -1.59 40.35 9.39
CA LEU A 155 -2.78 41.18 9.55
C LEU A 155 -3.64 40.70 10.73
N LEU A 156 -3.84 39.40 10.85
CA LEU A 156 -4.73 38.81 11.83
C LEU A 156 -4.01 38.50 13.16
N GLY A 157 -2.69 38.62 13.23
CA GLY A 157 -1.88 38.35 14.44
C GLY A 157 -1.83 36.84 14.79
N ILE A 158 -1.88 35.97 13.78
CA ILE A 158 -1.77 34.50 13.94
C ILE A 158 -0.35 34.03 13.59
N THR A 159 0.04 32.93 14.21
CA THR A 159 1.42 32.42 14.05
C THR A 159 1.57 31.40 12.93
N GLN A 160 0.50 30.72 12.55
CA GLN A 160 0.56 29.61 11.59
C GLN A 160 -0.69 29.56 10.71
N PHE A 161 -0.54 29.05 9.48
CA PHE A 161 -1.59 28.65 8.56
C PHE A 161 -1.37 27.21 8.12
N ASP A 162 -2.40 26.53 7.59
CA ASP A 162 -2.23 25.16 7.07
C ASP A 162 -1.44 25.15 5.75
N GLY A 163 -0.14 24.91 5.84
CA GLY A 163 0.76 24.79 4.68
C GLY A 163 0.51 23.53 3.83
N GLN A 164 -0.34 22.60 4.26
CA GLN A 164 -0.69 21.42 3.47
C GLN A 164 -1.68 21.75 2.34
N VAL A 165 -2.38 22.88 2.42
CA VAL A 165 -3.31 23.34 1.36
C VAL A 165 -2.61 24.07 0.20
N LYS A 166 -1.30 24.15 0.18
CA LYS A 166 -0.48 24.80 -0.86
C LYS A 166 -0.57 24.14 -2.25
N ASP A 167 -1.12 22.95 -2.37
CA ASP A 167 -1.28 22.26 -3.65
C ASP A 167 -2.41 22.90 -4.47
N ASP A 168 -2.11 23.33 -5.71
CA ASP A 168 -3.06 23.93 -6.66
C ASP A 168 -4.23 22.98 -7.03
N SER A 169 -4.08 21.69 -6.80
CA SER A 169 -5.15 20.70 -6.96
C SER A 169 -6.00 20.49 -5.68
N ARG A 170 -5.70 21.19 -4.58
CA ARG A 170 -6.40 21.03 -3.31
C ARG A 170 -7.83 21.56 -3.38
N ALA A 171 -8.81 20.74 -2.98
CA ALA A 171 -10.20 21.19 -2.84
C ALA A 171 -10.45 21.78 -1.45
N SER A 172 -11.20 22.84 -1.43
CA SER A 172 -11.71 23.52 -0.26
C SER A 172 -13.14 23.03 0.03
N GLY A 173 -13.35 22.41 1.20
CA GLY A 173 -14.67 21.94 1.63
C GLY A 173 -15.59 23.11 2.01
N MET A 174 -16.85 23.06 1.57
CA MET A 174 -17.88 24.00 1.96
C MET A 174 -18.57 23.52 3.25
N CYS A 175 -19.01 24.46 4.06
CA CYS A 175 -19.84 24.23 5.23
C CYS A 175 -20.89 25.35 5.36
N HIS A 176 -21.88 25.17 6.21
CA HIS A 176 -22.83 26.24 6.45
C HIS A 176 -22.30 27.26 7.44
N ASP A 177 -22.20 28.50 6.98
CA ASP A 177 -21.88 29.68 7.79
C ASP A 177 -22.81 30.84 7.36
N PRO A 178 -23.88 31.16 8.14
CA PRO A 178 -24.80 32.23 7.80
C PRO A 178 -24.16 33.63 7.91
N ASN A 179 -23.03 33.75 8.62
CA ASN A 179 -22.30 34.99 8.84
C ASN A 179 -21.09 35.17 7.89
N ALA A 180 -20.95 34.30 6.88
CA ALA A 180 -19.90 34.41 5.89
C ALA A 180 -19.86 35.81 5.26
N LEU A 181 -18.65 36.31 5.04
CA LEU A 181 -18.46 37.62 4.40
C LEU A 181 -18.22 37.42 2.89
N TYR A 182 -18.84 38.26 2.06
CA TYR A 182 -18.68 38.24 0.62
C TYR A 182 -18.60 39.65 0.03
N ARG A 183 -17.69 39.82 -0.93
CA ARG A 183 -17.59 40.99 -1.81
C ARG A 183 -17.60 40.54 -3.26
N ALA A 184 -18.35 41.21 -4.11
CA ALA A 184 -18.34 40.95 -5.55
C ALA A 184 -17.01 41.39 -6.22
N GLU A 185 -16.37 42.42 -5.67
CA GLU A 185 -15.11 42.98 -6.15
C GLU A 185 -14.20 43.31 -4.96
N ALA A 186 -12.90 43.04 -5.15
CA ALA A 186 -11.84 43.44 -4.24
C ALA A 186 -10.58 43.83 -5.05
N LYS A 187 -9.64 44.48 -4.39
CA LYS A 187 -8.32 44.70 -5.01
C LYS A 187 -7.60 43.34 -5.11
N ALA A 188 -6.94 43.09 -6.26
CA ALA A 188 -6.09 41.94 -6.35
C ALA A 188 -4.88 42.12 -5.41
N PHE A 189 -4.56 41.06 -4.63
CA PHE A 189 -3.39 41.04 -3.77
C PHE A 189 -2.12 41.18 -4.64
N PRO A 190 -1.21 42.09 -4.32
CA PRO A 190 0.01 42.28 -5.08
C PRO A 190 1.03 41.16 -4.76
N VAL A 191 1.31 40.34 -5.76
CA VAL A 191 2.28 39.23 -5.62
C VAL A 191 3.59 39.70 -6.30
N ASP A 192 4.67 39.61 -5.57
CA ASP A 192 6.03 39.75 -6.11
C ASP A 192 6.55 38.35 -6.48
N TYR A 193 6.58 38.05 -7.78
CA TYR A 193 6.99 36.74 -8.28
C TYR A 193 8.51 36.52 -8.25
N ASP A 194 9.30 37.55 -8.03
CA ASP A 194 10.76 37.46 -7.88
C ASP A 194 11.17 37.24 -6.42
N LYS A 195 10.31 37.64 -5.48
CA LYS A 195 10.58 37.53 -4.04
C LYS A 195 10.49 36.07 -3.58
N VAL A 196 11.43 35.67 -2.71
CA VAL A 196 11.41 34.40 -1.96
C VAL A 196 10.89 34.68 -0.54
N VAL A 197 9.82 33.99 -0.15
CA VAL A 197 9.25 34.09 1.20
C VAL A 197 9.69 32.92 2.08
N VAL A 198 9.83 33.15 3.41
CA VAL A 198 10.31 32.14 4.35
C VAL A 198 9.49 30.84 4.24
N ALA A 199 8.16 30.94 4.18
CA ALA A 199 7.28 29.77 4.13
C ALA A 199 7.52 28.88 2.89
N GLU A 200 8.03 29.42 1.78
CA GLU A 200 8.40 28.65 0.58
C GLU A 200 9.61 27.73 0.82
N VAL A 201 10.56 28.19 1.63
CA VAL A 201 11.86 27.51 1.82
C VAL A 201 12.00 26.80 3.17
N TRP A 202 11.14 27.10 4.15
CA TRP A 202 11.28 26.64 5.52
C TRP A 202 11.30 25.13 5.68
N ASP A 203 10.42 24.39 5.01
CA ASP A 203 10.40 22.92 5.05
C ASP A 203 11.76 22.33 4.61
N GLY A 204 12.39 22.96 3.63
CA GLY A 204 13.72 22.59 3.15
C GLY A 204 14.82 22.92 4.15
N ILE A 205 14.73 24.08 4.78
CA ILE A 205 15.66 24.54 5.82
C ILE A 205 15.59 23.62 7.03
N GLU A 206 14.40 23.35 7.57
CA GLU A 206 14.21 22.51 8.75
C GLU A 206 14.74 21.08 8.52
N LYS A 207 14.44 20.49 7.36
CA LYS A 207 15.03 19.20 6.97
C LYS A 207 16.55 19.24 6.86
N SER A 208 17.09 20.32 6.31
CA SER A 208 18.54 20.51 6.19
C SER A 208 19.22 20.64 7.56
N LEU A 209 18.61 21.41 8.47
CA LEU A 209 19.10 21.55 9.85
C LEU A 209 19.10 20.20 10.57
N LYS A 210 18.00 19.45 10.48
CA LYS A 210 17.89 18.10 11.07
C LYS A 210 18.95 17.14 10.52
N ILE A 211 19.18 17.12 9.20
CA ILE A 211 20.21 16.27 8.57
C ILE A 211 21.61 16.65 9.05
N ARG A 212 21.85 17.94 9.35
CA ARG A 212 23.12 18.44 9.86
C ARG A 212 23.29 18.26 11.37
N GLY A 213 22.30 17.70 12.06
CA GLY A 213 22.33 17.46 13.51
C GLY A 213 21.93 18.66 14.36
N TYR A 214 21.36 19.73 13.76
CA TYR A 214 20.83 20.86 14.50
C TYR A 214 19.37 20.62 14.89
N ALA A 215 19.10 20.64 16.19
CA ALA A 215 17.76 20.55 16.75
C ALA A 215 17.47 21.78 17.63
N TYR A 216 16.20 22.22 17.63
CA TYR A 216 15.75 23.28 18.51
C TYR A 216 15.46 22.70 19.88
N GLU A 217 16.50 22.60 20.72
CA GLU A 217 16.47 21.95 22.03
C GLU A 217 17.14 22.87 23.11
N PRO A 218 16.81 22.71 24.41
CA PRO A 218 17.42 23.47 25.47
C PRO A 218 18.96 23.44 25.41
N GLY A 219 19.57 24.60 25.42
CA GLY A 219 21.02 24.77 25.29
C GLY A 219 21.56 24.95 23.88
N HIS A 220 20.75 24.61 22.83
CA HIS A 220 21.16 24.70 21.43
C HIS A 220 20.36 25.73 20.60
N HIS A 221 19.46 26.49 21.20
CA HIS A 221 18.62 27.48 20.53
C HIS A 221 19.41 28.50 19.72
N ASN A 222 20.52 29.06 20.29
CA ASN A 222 21.36 30.02 19.59
C ASN A 222 21.95 29.48 18.30
N GLU A 223 22.45 28.26 18.33
CA GLU A 223 23.07 27.61 17.19
C GLU A 223 22.02 27.32 16.10
N TYR A 224 20.85 26.79 16.51
CA TYR A 224 19.74 26.52 15.60
C TYR A 224 19.27 27.77 14.86
N ILE A 225 19.02 28.87 15.61
CA ILE A 225 18.58 30.17 15.05
C ILE A 225 19.64 30.74 14.10
N SER A 226 20.92 30.67 14.45
CA SER A 226 21.99 31.14 13.57
C SER A 226 22.10 30.30 12.30
N GLN A 227 22.01 28.99 12.37
CA GLN A 227 22.05 28.13 11.19
C GLN A 227 20.82 28.35 10.29
N ALA A 228 19.65 28.55 10.88
CA ALA A 228 18.45 28.94 10.15
C ALA A 228 18.64 30.30 9.44
N GLY A 229 19.19 31.30 10.13
CA GLY A 229 19.49 32.62 9.56
C GLY A 229 20.45 32.55 8.37
N TYR A 230 21.52 31.77 8.45
CA TYR A 230 22.42 31.57 7.30
C TYR A 230 21.73 30.94 6.09
N LEU A 231 20.84 29.97 6.31
CA LEU A 231 20.10 29.33 5.22
C LEU A 231 19.05 30.29 4.61
N LEU A 232 18.34 31.05 5.45
CA LEU A 232 17.38 32.05 4.99
C LEU A 232 18.06 33.11 4.11
N ASN A 233 19.21 33.63 4.54
CA ASN A 233 20.03 34.53 3.74
C ASN A 233 20.44 33.89 2.39
N ALA A 234 20.92 32.66 2.42
CA ALA A 234 21.35 31.96 1.22
C ALA A 234 20.20 31.71 0.21
N TYR A 235 18.96 31.55 0.70
CA TYR A 235 17.78 31.47 -0.15
C TYR A 235 17.27 32.82 -0.66
N GLY A 236 17.86 33.93 -0.22
CA GLY A 236 17.49 35.29 -0.66
C GLY A 236 16.23 35.83 0.05
N VAL A 237 15.91 35.34 1.24
CA VAL A 237 14.87 35.93 2.08
C VAL A 237 15.40 37.24 2.66
N GLU A 238 14.57 38.28 2.69
CA GLU A 238 14.93 39.58 3.27
C GLU A 238 15.15 39.46 4.81
N GLU A 239 16.13 40.20 5.36
CA GLU A 239 16.53 40.14 6.77
C GLU A 239 15.38 40.40 7.73
N ASP A 240 14.55 41.42 7.45
CA ASP A 240 13.40 41.77 8.29
C ASP A 240 12.31 40.68 8.29
N GLU A 241 12.10 40.05 7.14
CA GLU A 241 11.15 38.96 7.00
C GLU A 241 11.63 37.70 7.75
N ALA A 242 12.89 37.35 7.59
CA ALA A 242 13.52 36.23 8.30
C ALA A 242 13.47 36.44 9.82
N THR A 243 13.80 37.64 10.28
CA THR A 243 13.73 38.00 11.69
C THR A 243 12.32 37.93 12.25
N GLY A 244 11.38 38.55 11.56
CA GLY A 244 9.96 38.55 11.97
C GLY A 244 9.37 37.14 12.02
N TRP A 245 9.74 36.30 11.06
CA TRP A 245 9.26 34.92 11.00
C TRP A 245 9.85 34.05 12.11
N LEU A 246 11.16 34.14 12.39
CA LEU A 246 11.82 33.36 13.45
C LEU A 246 11.31 33.77 14.85
N LYS A 247 11.07 35.07 15.08
CA LYS A 247 10.45 35.55 16.35
C LYS A 247 9.05 34.94 16.56
N ARG A 248 8.23 34.82 15.53
CA ARG A 248 6.90 34.20 15.63
C ARG A 248 6.96 32.67 15.78
N ARG A 249 7.90 32.04 15.12
CA ARG A 249 8.04 30.57 15.09
C ARG A 249 8.61 30.01 16.40
N PHE A 250 9.47 30.78 17.07
CA PHE A 250 10.16 30.44 18.31
C PHE A 250 9.95 31.50 19.37
N PRO A 251 8.71 31.63 19.90
CA PRO A 251 8.35 32.70 20.84
C PRO A 251 8.98 32.54 22.22
N ASP A 252 9.46 31.36 22.55
CA ASP A 252 10.22 31.02 23.78
C ASP A 252 11.68 31.49 23.76
N TYR A 253 12.21 31.88 22.59
CA TYR A 253 13.54 32.42 22.43
C TYR A 253 13.51 33.95 22.43
N ASP A 254 14.48 34.58 23.12
CA ASP A 254 14.58 36.03 23.27
C ASP A 254 14.52 36.77 21.92
N PRO A 255 13.52 37.64 21.67
CA PRO A 255 13.34 38.34 20.41
C PRO A 255 14.53 39.27 20.07
N ALA A 256 15.22 39.86 21.02
CA ALA A 256 16.39 40.73 20.79
C ALA A 256 17.59 39.88 20.35
N ARG A 257 17.76 38.69 20.92
CA ARG A 257 18.79 37.75 20.50
C ARG A 257 18.51 37.20 19.11
N THR A 258 17.24 36.88 18.77
CA THR A 258 16.87 36.46 17.44
C THR A 258 17.31 37.49 16.41
N GLU A 259 16.97 38.76 16.61
CA GLU A 259 17.35 39.87 15.71
C GLU A 259 18.88 40.01 15.61
N SER A 260 19.59 39.98 16.69
CA SER A 260 21.06 40.05 16.71
C SER A 260 21.71 38.90 15.95
N HIS A 261 21.20 37.64 16.11
CA HIS A 261 21.72 36.48 15.41
C HIS A 261 21.43 36.55 13.91
N VAL A 262 20.22 36.91 13.52
CA VAL A 262 19.87 37.03 12.09
C VAL A 262 20.71 38.12 11.44
N ARG A 263 20.78 39.32 12.01
CA ARG A 263 21.62 40.42 11.52
C ARG A 263 23.09 40.00 11.37
N SER A 264 23.64 39.30 12.35
CA SER A 264 25.01 38.76 12.28
C SER A 264 25.16 37.75 11.15
N CYS A 265 24.17 36.86 10.91
CA CYS A 265 24.22 35.90 9.84
C CYS A 265 24.21 36.57 8.46
N TYR A 266 23.33 37.57 8.26
CA TYR A 266 23.20 38.30 7.02
C TYR A 266 24.44 39.16 6.72
N SER A 267 24.97 39.85 7.71
CA SER A 267 26.19 40.63 7.53
C SER A 267 27.43 39.76 7.28
N THR A 268 27.58 38.65 8.01
CA THR A 268 28.74 37.76 7.88
C THR A 268 28.77 37.04 6.55
N ARG A 269 27.60 36.75 5.93
CA ARG A 269 27.46 36.05 4.67
C ARG A 269 26.63 36.83 3.65
N ALA A 270 26.79 38.15 3.58
CA ALA A 270 26.10 39.01 2.64
C ALA A 270 26.32 38.60 1.16
N ASN A 271 27.50 38.05 0.86
CA ASN A 271 27.84 37.55 -0.47
C ASN A 271 27.17 36.21 -0.85
N GLU A 272 26.49 35.58 0.09
CA GLU A 272 25.73 34.33 -0.12
C GLU A 272 24.23 34.61 -0.32
N HIS A 273 23.78 35.86 -0.20
CA HIS A 273 22.36 36.21 -0.35
C HIS A 273 21.82 35.79 -1.71
N GLY A 274 20.72 35.02 -1.74
CA GLY A 274 20.06 34.56 -2.96
C GLY A 274 20.85 33.53 -3.80
N THR A 275 21.89 32.91 -3.25
CA THR A 275 22.70 31.90 -3.96
C THR A 275 22.06 30.54 -4.07
N LEU A 276 21.02 30.27 -3.26
CA LEU A 276 20.22 29.04 -3.28
C LEU A 276 18.84 29.31 -3.89
N GLN A 277 18.33 28.36 -4.67
CA GLN A 277 16.96 28.43 -5.19
C GLN A 277 16.02 27.49 -4.44
N PRO A 278 14.72 27.85 -4.25
CA PRO A 278 13.70 26.97 -3.74
C PRO A 278 13.63 25.67 -4.56
N GLY A 279 13.66 24.53 -3.88
CA GLY A 279 13.68 23.21 -4.53
C GLY A 279 15.07 22.60 -4.71
N ASN A 280 16.14 23.35 -4.65
CA ASN A 280 17.50 22.84 -4.56
C ASN A 280 17.83 22.52 -3.10
N ARG A 281 18.20 21.26 -2.80
CA ARG A 281 18.72 20.92 -1.47
C ARG A 281 19.97 21.75 -1.20
N PRO A 282 20.14 22.36 -0.02
CA PRO A 282 21.38 23.00 0.32
C PRO A 282 22.48 21.93 0.38
N THR A 283 23.15 21.71 -0.71
CA THR A 283 24.45 21.06 -0.69
C THR A 283 25.39 22.04 -0.03
N GLY A 284 26.01 21.62 1.08
CA GLY A 284 26.81 22.46 1.96
C GLY A 284 27.60 23.52 1.21
N ILE A 285 27.57 24.76 1.75
CA ILE A 285 28.17 25.96 1.19
C ILE A 285 29.64 25.66 0.83
N LYS A 286 29.92 25.50 -0.46
CA LYS A 286 31.30 25.40 -0.93
C LYS A 286 31.96 26.74 -0.77
N LYS A 287 32.86 26.88 0.23
CA LYS A 287 33.81 28.00 0.23
C LYS A 287 34.53 27.99 -1.12
N ARG A 288 34.45 29.09 -1.92
CA ARG A 288 35.29 29.25 -3.08
C ARG A 288 36.75 29.34 -2.61
N LYS A 289 37.43 28.22 -2.62
CA LYS A 289 38.87 28.15 -2.35
C LYS A 289 39.62 28.50 -3.67
N SER A 290 40.73 29.21 -3.54
CA SER A 290 41.62 29.45 -4.66
C SER A 290 42.03 28.10 -5.29
N GLY A 291 42.33 28.09 -6.62
CA GLY A 291 42.65 26.86 -7.35
C GLY A 291 43.76 26.00 -6.70
N LYS A 292 44.74 26.62 -5.99
CA LYS A 292 45.76 25.89 -5.20
C LYS A 292 45.16 25.15 -3.98
N ALA A 293 44.18 25.75 -3.28
CA ALA A 293 43.55 25.11 -2.12
C ALA A 293 42.62 23.96 -2.56
N LYS A 294 42.01 24.03 -3.76
CA LYS A 294 41.16 22.96 -4.31
C LYS A 294 42.01 21.74 -4.71
N ALA A 295 43.15 21.93 -5.33
CA ALA A 295 44.07 20.86 -5.67
C ALA A 295 44.68 20.17 -4.41
N MET A 296 44.98 20.92 -3.33
CA MET A 296 45.45 20.34 -2.07
C MET A 296 44.34 19.62 -1.30
N GLU A 297 43.07 19.98 -1.47
CA GLU A 297 41.94 19.31 -0.80
C GLU A 297 41.50 18.07 -1.58
N GLU A 298 41.55 18.08 -2.93
CA GLU A 298 41.33 16.90 -3.77
C GLU A 298 42.39 15.82 -3.54
N ALA A 299 43.63 16.20 -3.27
CA ALA A 299 44.70 15.27 -2.86
C ALA A 299 44.53 14.69 -1.44
N LYS A 300 43.58 15.20 -0.64
CA LYS A 300 43.33 14.78 0.75
C LYS A 300 42.28 13.70 0.88
N TYR A 301 41.42 13.52 -0.13
CA TYR A 301 40.37 12.51 -0.11
C TYR A 301 40.81 11.26 -0.91
N ILE A 302 40.38 10.12 -0.40
CA ILE A 302 40.58 8.80 -0.98
C ILE A 302 39.87 8.66 -2.34
N GLY A 303 40.51 8.02 -3.32
CA GLY A 303 39.92 7.66 -4.61
C GLY A 303 38.99 6.47 -4.50
N VAL A 304 38.14 6.25 -5.53
CA VAL A 304 37.18 5.13 -5.55
C VAL A 304 37.88 3.78 -5.44
N GLU A 305 38.95 3.54 -6.24
CA GLU A 305 39.74 2.30 -6.22
C GLU A 305 40.34 2.02 -4.85
N GLU A 306 40.76 3.06 -4.14
CA GLU A 306 41.31 2.94 -2.80
C GLU A 306 40.23 2.66 -1.74
N ILE A 307 39.03 3.22 -1.92
CA ILE A 307 37.86 2.87 -1.09
C ILE A 307 37.54 1.39 -1.25
N GLU A 308 37.50 0.90 -2.48
CA GLU A 308 37.24 -0.51 -2.79
C GLU A 308 38.30 -1.44 -2.16
N ALA A 309 39.56 -1.07 -2.26
CA ALA A 309 40.66 -1.84 -1.64
C ALA A 309 40.49 -1.89 -0.11
N MET A 310 40.28 -0.75 0.53
CA MET A 310 40.09 -0.66 1.99
C MET A 310 38.85 -1.41 2.47
N LEU A 311 37.73 -1.38 1.68
CA LEU A 311 36.53 -2.16 1.99
C LEU A 311 36.83 -3.65 1.95
N LYS A 312 37.54 -4.14 0.91
CA LYS A 312 37.95 -5.54 0.76
C LYS A 312 38.86 -6.03 1.90
N GLU A 313 39.68 -5.16 2.46
CA GLU A 313 40.49 -5.48 3.62
C GLU A 313 39.64 -5.70 4.90
N GLN A 314 38.54 -4.96 5.07
CA GLN A 314 37.70 -5.05 6.25
C GLN A 314 36.74 -6.24 6.20
N ALA A 315 36.12 -6.48 5.02
CA ALA A 315 35.05 -7.44 4.88
C ALA A 315 34.89 -7.93 3.44
N ASP A 316 34.22 -9.07 3.28
CA ASP A 316 33.68 -9.51 2.01
C ASP A 316 32.24 -9.01 1.89
N PHE A 317 31.84 -8.65 0.68
CA PHE A 317 30.52 -8.14 0.37
C PHE A 317 29.90 -8.92 -0.77
N ARG A 318 28.55 -9.05 -0.74
CA ARG A 318 27.77 -9.55 -1.85
C ARG A 318 26.38 -8.90 -1.80
N GLN A 319 25.74 -8.71 -2.94
CA GLN A 319 24.36 -8.24 -3.00
C GLN A 319 23.43 -9.41 -3.30
N ASN A 320 22.48 -9.62 -2.42
CA ASN A 320 21.44 -10.63 -2.58
C ASN A 320 20.45 -10.19 -3.66
N GLU A 321 20.35 -10.95 -4.76
CA GLU A 321 19.45 -10.65 -5.89
C GLU A 321 17.97 -10.70 -5.50
N ILE A 322 17.62 -11.48 -4.47
CA ILE A 322 16.25 -11.69 -4.03
C ILE A 322 15.77 -10.53 -3.14
N THR A 323 16.51 -10.26 -2.08
CA THR A 323 16.12 -9.20 -1.12
C THR A 323 16.63 -7.82 -1.51
N ARG A 324 17.57 -7.74 -2.45
CA ARG A 324 18.30 -6.53 -2.87
C ARG A 324 19.19 -5.93 -1.78
N PHE A 325 19.29 -6.56 -0.63
CA PHE A 325 20.19 -6.11 0.43
C PHE A 325 21.63 -6.48 0.14
N VAL A 326 22.54 -5.58 0.52
CA VAL A 326 23.96 -5.91 0.61
C VAL A 326 24.20 -6.76 1.85
N GLU A 327 24.94 -7.83 1.71
CA GLU A 327 25.37 -8.70 2.80
C GLU A 327 26.86 -8.50 3.05
N ILE A 328 27.24 -8.58 4.32
CA ILE A 328 28.62 -8.41 4.79
C ILE A 328 29.09 -9.65 5.55
N ARG A 329 30.35 -10.01 5.33
CA ARG A 329 31.09 -10.99 6.12
C ARG A 329 32.38 -10.34 6.60
N TRP A 330 32.47 -10.02 7.87
CA TRP A 330 33.65 -9.43 8.45
C TRP A 330 34.84 -10.39 8.42
N LYS A 331 36.04 -9.88 8.09
CA LYS A 331 37.29 -10.70 8.11
C LYS A 331 37.67 -11.15 9.52
N ASP A 332 37.33 -10.35 10.52
CA ASP A 332 37.53 -10.58 11.95
C ASP A 332 36.29 -11.15 12.67
N GLY A 333 35.29 -11.64 11.92
CA GLY A 333 34.00 -12.10 12.44
C GLY A 333 33.84 -13.63 12.44
N ASP A 334 32.60 -14.08 12.55
CA ASP A 334 32.17 -15.50 12.60
C ASP A 334 32.24 -16.25 11.25
N GLY A 335 32.71 -15.58 10.21
CA GLY A 335 32.84 -16.14 8.86
C GLY A 335 31.50 -16.27 8.10
N LYS A 336 30.39 -15.75 8.63
CA LYS A 336 29.07 -15.83 8.01
C LYS A 336 28.66 -14.51 7.35
N PHE A 337 28.01 -14.62 6.18
CA PHE A 337 27.34 -13.48 5.58
C PHE A 337 26.05 -13.16 6.34
N ARG A 338 25.81 -11.88 6.56
CA ARG A 338 24.57 -11.33 7.11
C ARG A 338 24.25 -9.98 6.48
N GLN A 339 23.03 -9.53 6.56
CA GLN A 339 22.62 -8.23 6.05
C GLN A 339 23.48 -7.11 6.64
N LEU A 340 23.94 -6.21 5.77
CA LEU A 340 24.65 -4.99 6.14
C LEU A 340 23.69 -4.04 6.85
N THR A 341 23.99 -3.71 8.11
CA THR A 341 23.19 -2.78 8.92
C THR A 341 23.78 -1.37 8.89
N GLN A 342 22.97 -0.36 9.29
CA GLN A 342 23.47 1.01 9.46
C GLN A 342 24.65 1.10 10.45
N ARG A 343 24.67 0.21 11.45
CA ARG A 343 25.80 0.12 12.40
C ARG A 343 27.07 -0.39 11.71
N ASP A 344 26.92 -1.33 10.80
CA ASP A 344 28.06 -1.84 10.01
C ASP A 344 28.61 -0.76 9.09
N GLU A 345 27.74 -0.02 8.39
CA GLU A 345 28.13 1.12 7.57
C GLU A 345 28.90 2.17 8.38
N GLY A 346 28.41 2.50 9.57
CA GLY A 346 29.09 3.40 10.50
C GLY A 346 30.43 2.88 10.98
N THR A 347 30.54 1.57 11.22
CA THR A 347 31.78 0.91 11.64
C THR A 347 32.82 0.89 10.50
N LEU A 348 32.39 0.52 9.29
CA LEU A 348 33.25 0.55 8.11
C LEU A 348 33.79 1.96 7.85
N TRP A 349 32.88 2.95 7.81
CA TRP A 349 33.28 4.34 7.64
C TRP A 349 34.26 4.80 8.72
N SER A 350 34.00 4.47 9.99
CA SER A 350 34.85 4.87 11.10
C SER A 350 36.24 4.24 11.04
N ARG A 351 36.33 2.94 10.69
CA ARG A 351 37.60 2.24 10.52
C ARG A 351 38.44 2.85 9.40
N ILE A 352 37.82 3.03 8.21
CA ILE A 352 38.49 3.57 7.03
C ILE A 352 38.85 5.06 7.23
N ASN A 353 37.93 5.87 7.78
CA ASN A 353 38.17 7.30 7.97
C ASN A 353 39.27 7.62 9.00
N LYS A 354 39.59 6.67 9.91
CA LYS A 354 40.74 6.79 10.81
C LYS A 354 42.06 6.58 10.08
N MET A 355 42.09 5.80 9.01
CA MET A 355 43.28 5.57 8.19
C MET A 355 43.43 6.69 7.16
N LYS A 356 42.36 7.04 6.48
CA LYS A 356 42.34 8.10 5.47
C LYS A 356 40.98 8.81 5.43
N PRO A 357 40.92 10.14 5.42
CA PRO A 357 39.67 10.89 5.40
C PRO A 357 38.76 10.50 4.21
N MET A 358 37.55 10.05 4.50
CA MET A 358 36.57 9.57 3.53
C MET A 358 35.18 10.14 3.84
N LYS A 359 34.38 10.46 2.82
CA LYS A 359 32.98 10.81 3.00
C LYS A 359 32.13 9.55 3.07
N MET A 360 31.21 9.50 4.03
CA MET A 360 30.22 8.41 4.14
C MET A 360 29.44 8.19 2.84
N ALA A 361 29.10 9.27 2.11
CA ALA A 361 28.38 9.21 0.85
C ALA A 361 29.17 8.47 -0.26
N ASP A 362 30.47 8.70 -0.32
CA ASP A 362 31.34 8.06 -1.32
C ASP A 362 31.42 6.55 -1.07
N MET A 363 31.60 6.14 0.20
CA MET A 363 31.56 4.73 0.60
C MET A 363 30.21 4.08 0.26
N LYS A 364 29.10 4.74 0.58
CA LYS A 364 27.76 4.22 0.23
C LYS A 364 27.54 4.09 -1.27
N THR A 365 28.09 5.00 -2.07
CA THR A 365 28.02 4.92 -3.53
C THR A 365 28.79 3.70 -4.06
N VAL A 366 29.96 3.41 -3.51
CA VAL A 366 30.75 2.22 -3.84
C VAL A 366 29.99 0.95 -3.43
N LEU A 367 29.41 0.91 -2.23
CA LEU A 367 28.59 -0.23 -1.76
C LEU A 367 27.30 -0.46 -2.59
N CYS A 368 26.89 0.50 -3.40
CA CYS A 368 25.76 0.39 -4.33
C CYS A 368 26.20 0.22 -5.80
N SER A 369 27.49 -0.04 -6.06
CA SER A 369 28.06 -0.18 -7.42
C SER A 369 28.31 -1.63 -7.79
N GLU A 370 28.80 -1.87 -9.02
CA GLU A 370 29.25 -3.18 -9.50
C GLU A 370 30.46 -3.74 -8.72
N PHE A 371 31.04 -2.97 -7.84
CA PHE A 371 32.05 -3.45 -6.88
C PHE A 371 31.53 -4.61 -6.03
N ILE A 372 30.23 -4.62 -5.72
CA ILE A 372 29.57 -5.68 -4.95
C ILE A 372 29.03 -6.75 -5.91
N PRO A 373 29.54 -7.99 -5.87
CA PRO A 373 29.06 -9.07 -6.72
C PRO A 373 27.61 -9.44 -6.36
N LEU A 374 26.82 -9.72 -7.38
CA LEU A 374 25.46 -10.24 -7.22
C LEU A 374 25.51 -11.72 -6.82
N MET A 375 24.61 -12.12 -5.93
CA MET A 375 24.46 -13.50 -5.48
C MET A 375 22.99 -13.88 -5.40
N ASN A 376 22.62 -14.98 -6.05
CA ASN A 376 21.27 -15.53 -5.95
C ASN A 376 21.31 -16.76 -5.02
N PRO A 377 20.72 -16.69 -3.81
CA PRO A 377 20.81 -17.76 -2.82
C PRO A 377 20.18 -19.07 -3.27
N PHE A 378 19.11 -19.00 -4.07
CA PHE A 378 18.46 -20.20 -4.61
C PHE A 378 19.34 -20.86 -5.65
N LYS A 379 19.91 -20.11 -6.61
CA LYS A 379 20.82 -20.65 -7.62
C LYS A 379 22.07 -21.24 -6.97
N GLU A 380 22.66 -20.54 -6.00
CA GLU A 380 23.84 -21.03 -5.27
C GLU A 380 23.53 -22.36 -4.58
N TYR A 381 22.41 -22.47 -3.87
CA TYR A 381 22.01 -23.70 -3.20
C TYR A 381 21.72 -24.84 -4.18
N PHE A 382 20.80 -24.66 -5.12
CA PHE A 382 20.30 -25.73 -5.96
C PHE A 382 21.34 -26.22 -6.97
N TYR A 383 22.21 -25.35 -7.51
CA TYR A 383 23.29 -25.76 -8.42
C TYR A 383 24.49 -26.36 -7.71
N SER A 384 24.61 -26.21 -6.40
CA SER A 384 25.65 -26.88 -5.61
C SER A 384 25.30 -28.33 -5.21
N LEU A 385 24.05 -28.75 -5.42
CA LEU A 385 23.59 -30.08 -5.03
C LEU A 385 24.24 -31.15 -5.90
N PRO A 386 24.60 -32.33 -5.31
CA PRO A 386 25.06 -33.46 -6.07
C PRO A 386 23.93 -34.01 -6.96
N PRO A 387 24.28 -34.57 -8.14
CA PRO A 387 23.27 -35.17 -9.01
C PRO A 387 22.63 -36.39 -8.34
N TRP A 388 21.31 -36.48 -8.42
CA TRP A 388 20.58 -37.68 -7.98
C TRP A 388 20.85 -38.82 -8.96
N GLN A 389 21.03 -40.02 -8.44
CA GLN A 389 21.32 -41.20 -9.26
C GLN A 389 20.14 -42.16 -9.25
N GLU A 390 19.86 -42.80 -10.37
CA GLU A 390 18.86 -43.85 -10.47
C GLU A 390 19.25 -45.01 -9.52
N GLY A 391 18.24 -45.43 -8.69
CA GLY A 391 18.47 -46.42 -7.63
C GLY A 391 18.72 -45.81 -6.24
N ALA A 392 18.90 -44.47 -6.12
CA ALA A 392 18.86 -43.78 -4.83
C ALA A 392 17.46 -43.82 -4.20
N PRO A 393 17.36 -43.62 -2.86
CA PRO A 393 16.06 -43.56 -2.18
C PRO A 393 15.11 -42.56 -2.81
N ASP A 394 13.81 -42.87 -2.77
CA ASP A 394 12.75 -41.95 -3.16
C ASP A 394 12.48 -40.95 -2.03
N TYR A 395 13.25 -39.88 -1.98
CA TYR A 395 13.18 -38.85 -0.92
C TYR A 395 11.86 -38.09 -0.92
N ILE A 396 11.21 -37.90 -2.07
CA ILE A 396 9.87 -37.31 -2.17
C ILE A 396 8.84 -38.23 -1.52
N GLY A 397 8.96 -39.53 -1.77
CA GLY A 397 8.15 -40.55 -1.11
C GLY A 397 8.38 -40.60 0.41
N LEU A 398 9.63 -40.52 0.86
CA LEU A 398 9.96 -40.43 2.30
C LEU A 398 9.35 -39.18 2.92
N LEU A 399 9.45 -38.04 2.28
CA LEU A 399 8.78 -36.81 2.73
C LEU A 399 7.25 -36.95 2.79
N ALA A 400 6.62 -37.54 1.77
CA ALA A 400 5.19 -37.79 1.77
C ALA A 400 4.74 -38.66 2.93
N ASN A 401 5.53 -39.66 3.31
CA ASN A 401 5.26 -40.58 4.41
C ASN A 401 5.38 -39.94 5.80
N THR A 402 5.89 -38.72 5.93
CA THR A 402 5.85 -37.97 7.20
C THR A 402 4.46 -37.46 7.52
N ILE A 403 3.55 -37.46 6.53
CA ILE A 403 2.15 -37.04 6.66
C ILE A 403 1.24 -38.24 6.65
N THR A 404 0.44 -38.42 7.69
CA THR A 404 -0.66 -39.39 7.76
C THR A 404 -1.94 -38.69 7.32
N LEU A 405 -2.50 -39.10 6.18
CA LEU A 405 -3.76 -38.58 5.67
C LEU A 405 -4.95 -39.10 6.49
N ALA A 406 -6.06 -38.37 6.51
CA ALA A 406 -7.30 -38.81 7.11
C ALA A 406 -7.94 -39.98 6.32
N ASP A 407 -7.90 -39.89 4.98
CA ASP A 407 -8.25 -40.97 4.05
C ASP A 407 -6.96 -41.66 3.59
N GLU A 408 -6.67 -42.80 4.15
CA GLU A 408 -5.49 -43.62 3.86
C GLU A 408 -5.67 -44.57 2.67
N SER A 409 -6.71 -44.39 1.87
CA SER A 409 -6.91 -45.20 0.64
C SER A 409 -5.70 -45.09 -0.29
N PRO A 410 -5.37 -46.16 -1.02
CA PRO A 410 -4.28 -46.14 -2.02
C PRO A 410 -4.44 -45.02 -3.05
N GLU A 411 -5.67 -44.72 -3.44
CA GLU A 411 -6.00 -43.66 -4.39
C GLU A 411 -5.64 -42.29 -3.84
N THR A 412 -6.06 -41.98 -2.61
CA THR A 412 -5.77 -40.68 -1.99
C THR A 412 -4.27 -40.51 -1.68
N LYS A 413 -3.58 -41.57 -1.26
CA LYS A 413 -2.10 -41.57 -1.09
C LYS A 413 -1.39 -41.34 -2.41
N HIS A 414 -1.84 -41.95 -3.51
CA HIS A 414 -1.30 -41.74 -4.85
C HIS A 414 -1.48 -40.30 -5.31
N VAL A 415 -2.68 -39.75 -5.19
CA VAL A 415 -2.99 -38.35 -5.55
C VAL A 415 -2.16 -37.37 -4.73
N PHE A 416 -2.03 -37.61 -3.41
CA PHE A 416 -1.20 -36.77 -2.54
C PHE A 416 0.26 -36.76 -2.99
N ARG A 417 0.84 -37.93 -3.25
CA ARG A 417 2.22 -38.06 -3.66
C ARG A 417 2.45 -37.35 -5.02
N GLN A 418 1.56 -37.55 -5.99
CA GLN A 418 1.63 -36.90 -7.29
C GLN A 418 1.55 -35.38 -7.18
N CYS A 419 0.62 -34.87 -6.39
CA CYS A 419 0.46 -33.43 -6.14
C CYS A 419 1.70 -32.85 -5.44
N LEU A 420 2.20 -33.51 -4.39
CA LEU A 420 3.40 -33.09 -3.67
C LEU A 420 4.62 -33.05 -4.59
N GLN A 421 4.84 -34.08 -5.40
CA GLN A 421 5.95 -34.16 -6.35
C GLN A 421 5.89 -33.02 -7.37
N LYS A 422 4.73 -32.83 -8.03
CA LYS A 422 4.55 -31.74 -9.00
C LYS A 422 4.72 -30.37 -8.35
N TRP A 423 4.15 -30.17 -7.17
CA TRP A 423 4.23 -28.91 -6.45
C TRP A 423 5.68 -28.58 -6.01
N LEU A 424 6.45 -29.57 -5.53
CA LEU A 424 7.85 -29.39 -5.16
C LEU A 424 8.72 -29.04 -6.38
N VAL A 425 8.52 -29.74 -7.50
CA VAL A 425 9.25 -29.45 -8.73
C VAL A 425 8.88 -28.04 -9.24
N ALA A 426 7.59 -27.67 -9.25
CA ALA A 426 7.13 -26.34 -9.64
C ALA A 426 7.71 -25.24 -8.74
N MET A 427 7.84 -25.49 -7.44
CA MET A 427 8.45 -24.57 -6.47
C MET A 427 9.92 -24.30 -6.83
N VAL A 428 10.72 -25.35 -7.05
CA VAL A 428 12.14 -25.21 -7.40
C VAL A 428 12.31 -24.55 -8.78
N VAL A 429 11.46 -24.90 -9.74
CA VAL A 429 11.45 -24.24 -11.07
C VAL A 429 11.16 -22.75 -10.94
N GLY A 430 10.24 -22.36 -10.06
CA GLY A 430 9.96 -20.95 -9.76
C GLY A 430 11.15 -20.19 -9.19
N PHE A 431 12.01 -20.84 -8.40
CA PHE A 431 13.24 -20.25 -7.87
C PHE A 431 14.33 -20.03 -8.92
N LEU A 432 14.38 -20.90 -9.94
CA LEU A 432 15.49 -20.99 -10.88
C LEU A 432 15.16 -20.47 -12.28
N SER A 433 13.89 -20.16 -12.55
CA SER A 433 13.41 -19.69 -13.86
C SER A 433 12.32 -18.60 -13.71
N ASP A 434 11.83 -18.07 -14.84
CA ASP A 434 10.74 -17.10 -14.88
C ASP A 434 9.34 -17.75 -14.86
N ARG A 435 9.23 -19.01 -14.40
CA ARG A 435 7.96 -19.73 -14.34
C ARG A 435 7.38 -19.71 -12.93
N VAL A 436 6.10 -19.42 -12.84
CA VAL A 436 5.39 -19.29 -11.56
C VAL A 436 4.72 -20.62 -11.19
N ASN A 437 4.81 -21.00 -9.93
CA ASN A 437 4.00 -22.08 -9.38
C ASN A 437 2.58 -21.56 -9.10
N HIS A 438 1.61 -22.05 -9.85
CA HIS A 438 0.21 -21.60 -9.74
C HIS A 438 -0.61 -22.40 -8.72
N GLU A 439 -0.08 -23.47 -8.16
CA GLU A 439 -0.76 -24.36 -7.25
C GLU A 439 -0.42 -24.04 -5.80
N ILE A 440 -1.43 -24.20 -4.92
CA ILE A 440 -1.34 -24.00 -3.48
C ILE A 440 -1.53 -25.36 -2.80
N LEU A 441 -0.48 -25.89 -2.18
CA LEU A 441 -0.60 -27.12 -1.39
C LEU A 441 -1.23 -26.81 -0.04
N VAL A 442 -2.33 -27.49 0.28
CA VAL A 442 -3.14 -27.18 1.47
C VAL A 442 -3.21 -28.40 2.41
N LEU A 443 -2.86 -28.20 3.67
CA LEU A 443 -3.01 -29.20 4.72
C LEU A 443 -4.11 -28.81 5.69
N ILE A 444 -5.17 -29.61 5.74
CA ILE A 444 -6.34 -29.43 6.62
C ILE A 444 -6.30 -30.48 7.73
N GLY A 445 -6.52 -30.10 8.96
CA GLY A 445 -6.55 -31.04 10.07
C GLY A 445 -6.50 -30.39 11.45
N PRO A 446 -6.50 -31.18 12.53
CA PRO A 446 -6.51 -30.68 13.88
C PRO A 446 -5.41 -29.69 14.19
N GLN A 447 -5.62 -28.81 15.15
CA GLN A 447 -4.60 -27.88 15.61
C GLN A 447 -3.48 -28.63 16.35
N GLY A 448 -2.25 -28.14 16.26
CA GLY A 448 -1.11 -28.70 17.01
C GLY A 448 -0.37 -29.86 16.34
N ILE A 449 -0.78 -30.32 15.14
CA ILE A 449 -0.14 -31.44 14.42
C ILE A 449 1.00 -31.03 13.49
N TYR A 450 1.68 -29.94 13.75
CA TYR A 450 2.87 -29.44 13.02
C TYR A 450 2.64 -28.97 11.57
N LYS A 451 1.41 -28.69 11.09
CA LYS A 451 1.15 -28.28 9.69
C LYS A 451 2.05 -27.12 9.22
N THR A 452 2.00 -25.99 9.92
CA THR A 452 2.80 -24.79 9.60
C THR A 452 4.30 -25.07 9.78
N THR A 453 4.67 -25.80 10.82
CA THR A 453 6.06 -26.18 11.08
C THR A 453 6.61 -27.06 9.97
N TRP A 454 5.83 -28.01 9.47
CA TRP A 454 6.23 -28.88 8.36
C TRP A 454 6.53 -28.08 7.09
N PHE A 455 5.70 -27.12 6.73
CA PHE A 455 5.95 -26.21 5.61
C PHE A 455 7.20 -25.33 5.83
N HIS A 456 7.39 -24.83 7.05
CA HIS A 456 8.59 -24.04 7.38
C HIS A 456 9.88 -24.85 7.21
N TYR A 457 9.84 -26.13 7.54
CA TYR A 457 10.99 -27.02 7.40
C TYR A 457 11.15 -27.61 5.99
N LEU A 458 10.27 -27.34 5.05
CA LEU A 458 10.54 -27.67 3.64
C LEU A 458 11.74 -26.93 3.09
N LEU A 459 11.92 -25.67 3.47
CA LEU A 459 13.12 -24.94 3.06
C LEU A 459 14.33 -25.36 3.90
N PRO A 460 15.48 -25.65 3.24
CA PRO A 460 16.71 -25.97 3.94
C PRO A 460 17.19 -24.80 4.82
N PRO A 461 18.04 -25.04 5.83
CA PRO A 461 18.47 -23.99 6.76
C PRO A 461 18.99 -22.72 6.08
N GLU A 462 19.71 -22.86 4.96
CA GLU A 462 20.30 -21.77 4.17
C GLU A 462 19.24 -20.88 3.52
N LEU A 463 18.09 -21.45 3.17
CA LEU A 463 16.97 -20.75 2.49
C LEU A 463 15.78 -20.50 3.40
N ARG A 464 15.83 -20.90 4.66
CA ARG A 464 14.70 -20.81 5.60
C ARG A 464 14.26 -19.37 5.90
N SER A 465 15.17 -18.41 5.75
CA SER A 465 14.83 -16.98 5.87
C SER A 465 13.88 -16.47 4.79
N TYR A 466 13.69 -17.23 3.70
CA TYR A 466 12.75 -16.92 2.62
C TYR A 466 11.36 -17.55 2.82
N TYR A 467 11.11 -18.13 4.00
CA TYR A 467 9.78 -18.57 4.40
C TYR A 467 9.03 -17.42 5.08
N VAL A 468 7.77 -17.22 4.68
CA VAL A 468 6.88 -16.21 5.25
C VAL A 468 5.56 -16.87 5.64
N ALA A 469 5.13 -16.71 6.90
CA ALA A 469 3.81 -17.10 7.35
C ALA A 469 2.87 -15.89 7.37
N LYS A 470 1.63 -16.04 6.91
CA LYS A 470 0.65 -14.99 6.77
C LYS A 470 -0.71 -15.41 7.29
N ASN A 471 -1.27 -14.62 8.19
CA ASN A 471 -2.58 -14.85 8.83
C ASN A 471 -3.58 -13.71 8.60
N ASN A 472 -3.20 -12.65 7.91
CA ASN A 472 -4.07 -11.52 7.59
C ASN A 472 -4.18 -11.34 6.06
N TYR A 473 -5.40 -11.48 5.53
CA TYR A 473 -5.70 -11.46 4.09
C TYR A 473 -6.50 -10.23 3.66
N ARG A 474 -6.91 -9.37 4.61
CA ARG A 474 -7.87 -8.29 4.36
C ARG A 474 -7.35 -7.19 3.44
N TYR A 475 -6.04 -7.01 3.39
CA TYR A 475 -5.41 -5.97 2.57
C TYR A 475 -4.21 -6.57 1.85
N MET A 476 -4.34 -6.74 0.53
CA MET A 476 -3.21 -7.00 -0.36
C MET A 476 -2.50 -5.68 -0.64
N GLU A 477 -1.62 -5.29 0.29
CA GLU A 477 -0.86 -4.05 0.20
C GLU A 477 0.33 -4.19 -0.75
N LYS A 478 1.01 -3.08 -0.99
CA LYS A 478 2.21 -3.03 -1.84
C LYS A 478 3.30 -3.99 -1.34
N ASP A 479 3.47 -4.08 -0.02
CA ASP A 479 4.49 -4.94 0.60
C ASP A 479 4.21 -6.42 0.39
N ASP A 480 2.94 -6.83 0.33
CA ASP A 480 2.56 -8.21 0.02
C ASP A 480 2.94 -8.62 -1.41
N ARG A 481 2.82 -7.69 -2.37
CA ARG A 481 3.27 -7.93 -3.74
C ARG A 481 4.78 -8.03 -3.84
N ILE A 482 5.52 -7.23 -3.07
CA ILE A 482 6.99 -7.31 -3.02
C ILE A 482 7.43 -8.68 -2.51
N GLN A 483 6.71 -9.27 -1.54
CA GLN A 483 7.00 -10.62 -1.03
C GLN A 483 6.96 -11.71 -2.12
N LEU A 484 6.19 -11.54 -3.20
CA LEU A 484 6.20 -12.48 -4.32
C LEU A 484 7.59 -12.61 -4.98
N ALA A 485 8.41 -11.56 -4.94
CA ALA A 485 9.78 -11.57 -5.45
C ALA A 485 10.84 -11.80 -4.37
N GLU A 486 10.49 -11.72 -3.08
CA GLU A 486 11.44 -11.78 -1.97
C GLU A 486 11.29 -13.02 -1.09
N ALA A 487 10.15 -13.69 -1.14
CA ALA A 487 9.93 -14.95 -0.44
C ALA A 487 10.08 -16.14 -1.39
N GLY A 488 10.57 -17.26 -0.88
CA GLY A 488 10.55 -18.54 -1.59
C GLY A 488 9.24 -19.31 -1.35
N LEU A 489 8.77 -19.34 -0.11
CA LEU A 489 7.55 -20.03 0.27
C LEU A 489 6.69 -19.16 1.19
N ILE A 490 5.45 -18.89 0.78
CA ILE A 490 4.47 -18.13 1.54
C ILE A 490 3.40 -19.11 2.06
N CYS A 491 3.32 -19.25 3.39
CA CYS A 491 2.31 -20.07 4.03
C CYS A 491 1.12 -19.23 4.48
N LEU A 492 -0.06 -19.59 3.98
CA LEU A 492 -1.33 -18.99 4.35
C LEU A 492 -1.89 -19.76 5.54
N GLU A 493 -1.94 -19.14 6.72
CA GLU A 493 -2.44 -19.76 7.93
C GLU A 493 -3.96 -19.54 8.09
N GLU A 494 -4.67 -20.53 8.60
CA GLU A 494 -6.11 -20.44 8.90
C GLU A 494 -6.99 -20.02 7.71
N ILE A 495 -6.75 -20.61 6.52
CA ILE A 495 -7.47 -20.26 5.28
C ILE A 495 -8.99 -20.39 5.38
N SER A 496 -9.53 -21.16 6.33
CA SER A 496 -10.97 -21.30 6.58
C SER A 496 -11.66 -19.99 7.01
N THR A 497 -10.89 -18.96 7.36
CA THR A 497 -11.40 -17.64 7.73
C THR A 497 -11.46 -16.67 6.56
N MET A 498 -10.97 -17.06 5.38
CA MET A 498 -10.96 -16.20 4.18
C MET A 498 -12.36 -15.99 3.62
N THR A 499 -12.66 -14.74 3.28
CA THR A 499 -13.87 -14.37 2.54
C THR A 499 -13.72 -14.66 1.04
N ASP A 500 -14.83 -14.79 0.30
CA ASP A 500 -14.83 -14.99 -1.16
C ASP A 500 -13.96 -13.96 -1.90
N ARG A 501 -13.97 -12.70 -1.45
CA ARG A 501 -13.15 -11.63 -2.01
C ARG A 501 -11.65 -11.85 -1.79
N GLU A 502 -11.26 -12.34 -0.64
CA GLU A 502 -9.86 -12.63 -0.31
C GLU A 502 -9.37 -13.84 -1.11
N VAL A 503 -10.21 -14.86 -1.30
CA VAL A 503 -9.92 -16.01 -2.18
C VAL A 503 -9.68 -15.55 -3.63
N GLU A 504 -10.52 -14.65 -4.17
CA GLU A 504 -10.34 -14.10 -5.52
C GLU A 504 -9.05 -13.27 -5.64
N GLN A 505 -8.74 -12.46 -4.62
CA GLN A 505 -7.47 -11.70 -4.57
C GLN A 505 -6.26 -12.64 -4.55
N MET A 506 -6.32 -13.73 -3.78
CA MET A 506 -5.26 -14.74 -3.74
C MET A 506 -5.06 -15.41 -5.10
N LYS A 507 -6.12 -15.79 -5.80
CA LYS A 507 -6.02 -16.37 -7.14
C LYS A 507 -5.32 -15.44 -8.13
N ALA A 508 -5.62 -14.14 -8.06
CA ALA A 508 -4.97 -13.13 -8.88
C ALA A 508 -3.47 -13.01 -8.54
N LEU A 509 -3.15 -13.01 -7.24
CA LEU A 509 -1.78 -12.90 -6.75
C LEU A 509 -0.92 -14.10 -7.15
N VAL A 510 -1.40 -15.32 -6.90
CA VAL A 510 -0.70 -16.57 -7.26
C VAL A 510 -0.44 -16.69 -8.77
N SER A 511 -1.29 -16.07 -9.60
CA SER A 511 -1.16 -16.11 -11.05
C SER A 511 -0.36 -14.94 -11.65
N MET A 512 0.11 -14.01 -10.84
CA MET A 512 0.85 -12.83 -11.30
C MET A 512 2.25 -13.24 -11.78
N PRO A 513 2.64 -13.00 -13.05
CA PRO A 513 3.92 -13.50 -13.57
C PRO A 513 5.13 -12.69 -13.09
N GLN A 514 4.92 -11.42 -12.80
CA GLN A 514 5.97 -10.48 -12.38
C GLN A 514 5.38 -9.33 -11.58
N ILE A 515 6.22 -8.65 -10.84
CA ILE A 515 5.86 -7.50 -10.01
C ILE A 515 6.48 -6.25 -10.61
N VAL A 516 5.71 -5.17 -10.66
CA VAL A 516 6.18 -3.85 -11.09
C VAL A 516 5.96 -2.87 -9.95
N GLU A 517 6.87 -2.88 -9.01
CA GLU A 517 6.76 -2.05 -7.81
C GLU A 517 8.03 -1.22 -7.59
N ARG A 518 7.89 -0.14 -6.84
CA ARG A 518 9.01 0.67 -6.39
C ARG A 518 9.35 0.28 -4.96
N ALA A 519 10.53 -0.27 -4.73
CA ALA A 519 11.02 -0.54 -3.39
C ALA A 519 11.01 0.73 -2.52
N ALA A 520 10.99 0.58 -1.21
CA ALA A 520 11.07 1.71 -0.31
C ALA A 520 12.37 2.49 -0.57
N TYR A 521 12.24 3.81 -0.77
CA TYR A 521 13.34 4.75 -1.10
C TYR A 521 14.00 4.58 -2.48
N ALA A 522 13.56 3.67 -3.34
CA ALA A 522 14.05 3.57 -4.71
C ALA A 522 13.55 4.73 -5.58
N HIS A 523 14.35 5.17 -6.55
CA HIS A 523 13.96 6.25 -7.47
C HIS A 523 13.02 5.76 -8.57
N ASN A 524 13.21 4.53 -9.04
CA ASN A 524 12.49 3.95 -10.17
C ASN A 524 11.65 2.73 -9.74
N LYS A 525 10.65 2.39 -10.56
CA LYS A 525 9.98 1.09 -10.48
C LYS A 525 10.87 0.03 -11.09
N GLU A 526 10.92 -1.13 -10.45
CA GLU A 526 11.64 -2.31 -10.94
C GLU A 526 10.63 -3.40 -11.32
N VAL A 527 10.95 -4.12 -12.39
CA VAL A 527 10.25 -5.35 -12.77
C VAL A 527 11.00 -6.51 -12.13
N ARG A 528 10.33 -7.28 -11.28
CA ARG A 528 10.92 -8.41 -10.58
C ARG A 528 10.12 -9.68 -10.86
N PRO A 529 10.75 -10.84 -11.07
CA PRO A 529 10.06 -12.10 -11.26
C PRO A 529 9.28 -12.48 -10.00
N HIS A 530 8.17 -13.16 -10.17
CA HIS A 530 7.46 -13.83 -9.08
C HIS A 530 8.12 -15.20 -8.87
N ILE A 531 8.78 -15.38 -7.74
CA ILE A 531 9.48 -16.62 -7.37
C ILE A 531 8.76 -17.39 -6.26
N ALA A 532 7.89 -16.75 -5.50
CA ALA A 532 7.23 -17.33 -4.37
C ALA A 532 6.29 -18.48 -4.77
N SER A 533 6.39 -19.60 -4.08
CA SER A 533 5.34 -20.63 -4.09
C SER A 533 4.44 -20.46 -2.89
N PHE A 534 3.21 -20.98 -2.99
CA PHE A 534 2.23 -20.89 -1.92
C PHE A 534 1.91 -22.25 -1.32
N CYS A 535 1.77 -22.26 0.00
CA CYS A 535 1.17 -23.36 0.74
C CYS A 535 0.14 -22.79 1.73
N ALA A 536 -0.70 -23.64 2.29
CA ALA A 536 -1.72 -23.20 3.22
C ALA A 536 -2.05 -24.24 4.30
N THR A 537 -2.53 -23.73 5.44
CA THR A 537 -3.02 -24.57 6.53
C THR A 537 -4.43 -24.16 6.93
N GLY A 538 -5.25 -25.15 7.33
CA GLY A 538 -6.60 -24.92 7.81
C GLY A 538 -7.01 -25.96 8.85
N ASN A 539 -8.09 -25.66 9.58
CA ASN A 539 -8.65 -26.55 10.58
C ASN A 539 -10.01 -27.12 10.14
N HIS A 540 -10.66 -26.53 9.15
CA HIS A 540 -11.96 -26.92 8.64
C HIS A 540 -11.88 -27.39 7.19
N LYS A 541 -12.53 -28.52 6.91
CA LYS A 541 -12.48 -29.18 5.61
C LYS A 541 -13.15 -28.36 4.50
N ASN A 542 -14.31 -27.79 4.76
CA ASN A 542 -15.15 -27.12 3.77
C ASN A 542 -14.79 -25.63 3.68
N PHE A 543 -13.66 -25.30 3.07
CA PHE A 543 -13.15 -23.92 2.97
C PHE A 543 -13.25 -23.32 1.56
N LEU A 544 -13.49 -24.15 0.52
CA LEU A 544 -13.58 -23.67 -0.86
C LEU A 544 -15.00 -23.20 -1.16
N THR A 545 -15.19 -21.90 -1.19
CA THR A 545 -16.49 -21.25 -1.45
C THR A 545 -16.74 -20.92 -2.91
N ASP A 546 -15.69 -20.90 -3.73
CA ASP A 546 -15.81 -20.58 -5.16
C ASP A 546 -16.23 -21.77 -5.99
N ILE A 547 -17.17 -21.52 -6.93
CA ILE A 547 -17.74 -22.54 -7.81
C ILE A 547 -16.81 -22.91 -8.95
N THR A 548 -15.90 -22.03 -9.38
CA THR A 548 -15.22 -22.12 -10.68
C THR A 548 -13.70 -22.09 -10.65
N GLY A 549 -13.08 -21.67 -9.57
CA GLY A 549 -11.64 -21.39 -9.51
C GLY A 549 -10.79 -22.34 -8.67
N ASN A 550 -11.33 -23.50 -8.27
CA ASN A 550 -10.70 -24.39 -7.27
C ASN A 550 -9.50 -25.18 -7.81
N ARG A 551 -9.20 -25.15 -9.10
CA ARG A 551 -8.10 -25.92 -9.74
C ARG A 551 -6.70 -25.60 -9.18
N ARG A 552 -6.52 -24.43 -8.54
CA ARG A 552 -5.23 -24.01 -7.95
C ARG A 552 -4.98 -24.59 -6.57
N TRP A 553 -6.02 -25.11 -5.93
CA TRP A 553 -5.94 -25.65 -4.57
C TRP A 553 -5.67 -27.13 -4.61
N LEU A 554 -4.65 -27.59 -3.90
CA LEU A 554 -4.31 -29.00 -3.70
C LEU A 554 -4.56 -29.36 -2.24
N PRO A 555 -5.82 -29.52 -1.82
CA PRO A 555 -6.18 -29.73 -0.42
C PRO A 555 -6.08 -31.21 -0.02
N PHE A 556 -5.53 -31.46 1.16
CA PHE A 556 -5.46 -32.78 1.77
C PHE A 556 -5.83 -32.72 3.25
N GLU A 557 -6.71 -33.62 3.67
CA GLU A 557 -7.06 -33.78 5.06
C GLU A 557 -6.04 -34.66 5.77
N VAL A 558 -5.45 -34.14 6.85
CA VAL A 558 -4.31 -34.71 7.53
C VAL A 558 -4.72 -35.12 8.96
N LYS A 559 -4.45 -36.37 9.33
CA LYS A 559 -4.69 -36.91 10.67
C LYS A 559 -3.52 -36.59 11.60
N ASN A 560 -2.29 -36.74 11.12
CA ASN A 560 -1.06 -36.49 11.87
C ASN A 560 0.10 -36.15 10.96
N ILE A 561 1.10 -35.44 11.49
CA ILE A 561 2.38 -35.18 10.85
C ILE A 561 3.49 -35.54 11.82
N LEU A 562 4.49 -36.29 11.37
CA LEU A 562 5.67 -36.58 12.17
C LEU A 562 6.39 -35.26 12.49
N SER A 563 6.81 -35.13 13.74
CA SER A 563 7.51 -33.93 14.21
C SER A 563 8.74 -33.63 13.33
N PRO A 564 8.80 -32.49 12.66
CA PRO A 564 9.97 -32.11 11.85
C PRO A 564 11.25 -31.92 12.67
N TYR A 565 11.14 -31.83 13.99
CA TYR A 565 12.27 -31.75 14.90
C TYR A 565 12.93 -33.12 15.11
N ASP A 566 12.13 -34.17 15.15
CA ASP A 566 12.57 -35.56 15.44
C ASP A 566 12.81 -36.35 14.16
N HIS A 567 12.21 -35.90 13.05
CA HIS A 567 12.31 -36.50 11.71
C HIS A 567 12.82 -35.47 10.70
N PRO A 568 14.14 -35.12 10.76
CA PRO A 568 14.72 -34.12 9.86
C PRO A 568 14.67 -34.57 8.42
N ILE A 569 14.42 -33.62 7.53
CA ILE A 569 14.43 -33.85 6.08
C ILE A 569 15.88 -33.97 5.59
N ASP A 570 16.15 -35.00 4.78
CA ASP A 570 17.38 -35.03 3.98
C ASP A 570 17.24 -34.09 2.79
N TYR A 571 17.65 -32.83 3.01
CA TYR A 571 17.51 -31.77 1.99
C TYR A 571 18.36 -32.06 0.74
N THR A 572 19.55 -32.63 0.92
CA THR A 572 20.42 -32.97 -0.19
C THR A 572 19.77 -34.03 -1.08
N GLY A 573 19.30 -35.12 -0.49
CA GLY A 573 18.61 -36.19 -1.23
C GLY A 573 17.31 -35.68 -1.88
N LEU A 574 16.47 -34.99 -1.11
CA LEU A 574 15.18 -34.46 -1.59
C LEU A 574 15.35 -33.55 -2.80
N TYR A 575 16.18 -32.52 -2.66
CA TYR A 575 16.30 -31.52 -3.71
C TYR A 575 17.18 -31.97 -4.88
N SER A 576 18.11 -32.90 -4.68
CA SER A 576 18.77 -33.57 -5.81
C SER A 576 17.78 -34.37 -6.66
N GLN A 577 16.83 -35.08 -6.02
CA GLN A 577 15.76 -35.79 -6.73
C GLN A 577 14.83 -34.82 -7.48
N VAL A 578 14.43 -33.70 -6.86
CA VAL A 578 13.61 -32.66 -7.48
C VAL A 578 14.31 -32.04 -8.69
N MET A 579 15.61 -31.72 -8.57
CA MET A 579 16.44 -31.20 -9.65
C MET A 579 16.58 -32.20 -10.82
N TYR A 580 16.77 -33.47 -10.51
CA TYR A 580 16.82 -34.53 -11.52
C TYR A 580 15.51 -34.64 -12.30
N LEU A 581 14.36 -34.63 -11.60
CA LEU A 581 13.05 -34.65 -12.24
C LEU A 581 12.87 -33.47 -13.19
N TRP A 582 13.19 -32.27 -12.77
CA TRP A 582 13.12 -31.08 -13.61
C TRP A 582 14.01 -31.20 -14.84
N GLN A 583 15.28 -31.56 -14.66
CA GLN A 583 16.28 -31.69 -15.74
C GLN A 583 15.96 -32.81 -16.73
N SER A 584 15.28 -33.87 -16.26
CA SER A 584 14.82 -34.97 -17.11
C SER A 584 13.51 -34.67 -17.86
N GLY A 585 12.95 -33.45 -17.71
CA GLY A 585 11.74 -33.03 -18.43
C GLY A 585 10.43 -33.49 -17.78
N PHE A 586 10.43 -33.80 -16.48
CA PHE A 586 9.21 -34.14 -15.75
C PHE A 586 8.16 -33.05 -15.86
N ALA A 587 6.90 -33.43 -16.25
CA ALA A 587 5.77 -32.51 -16.33
C ALA A 587 5.26 -32.12 -14.94
N TYR A 588 5.73 -30.99 -14.42
CA TYR A 588 5.33 -30.48 -13.10
C TYR A 588 4.03 -29.67 -13.11
N TRP A 589 3.41 -29.46 -14.25
CA TRP A 589 2.05 -28.92 -14.40
C TRP A 589 1.04 -30.05 -14.52
N PHE A 590 -0.24 -29.75 -14.23
CA PHE A 590 -1.33 -30.67 -14.44
C PHE A 590 -1.90 -30.53 -15.84
N ASP A 591 -2.08 -31.64 -16.54
CA ASP A 591 -2.79 -31.68 -17.83
C ASP A 591 -4.32 -31.68 -17.63
N GLN A 592 -5.07 -31.67 -18.72
CA GLN A 592 -6.55 -31.58 -18.65
C GLN A 592 -7.20 -32.81 -18.01
N GLU A 593 -6.64 -34.00 -18.16
CA GLU A 593 -7.14 -35.23 -17.59
C GLU A 593 -6.85 -35.29 -16.08
N GLU A 594 -5.64 -34.95 -15.69
CA GLU A 594 -5.24 -34.81 -14.29
C GLU A 594 -6.07 -33.73 -13.55
N ILE A 595 -6.35 -32.59 -14.21
CA ILE A 595 -7.22 -31.53 -13.66
C ILE A 595 -8.64 -32.07 -13.40
N ARG A 596 -9.18 -32.89 -14.33
CA ARG A 596 -10.51 -33.50 -14.14
C ARG A 596 -10.53 -34.50 -13.00
N SER A 597 -9.50 -35.33 -12.89
CA SER A 597 -9.34 -36.28 -11.78
C SER A 597 -9.19 -35.54 -10.44
N LEU A 598 -8.35 -34.51 -10.40
CA LEU A 598 -8.12 -33.68 -9.23
C LEU A 598 -9.39 -32.92 -8.81
N ALA A 599 -10.22 -32.47 -9.76
CA ALA A 599 -11.48 -31.79 -9.46
C ALA A 599 -12.42 -32.64 -8.61
N LYS A 600 -12.45 -33.98 -8.84
CA LYS A 600 -13.22 -34.91 -8.01
C LYS A 600 -12.68 -35.00 -6.57
N HIS A 601 -11.37 -34.92 -6.39
CA HIS A 601 -10.75 -34.89 -5.08
C HIS A 601 -11.03 -33.55 -4.38
N VAL A 602 -10.84 -32.43 -5.06
CA VAL A 602 -11.01 -31.06 -4.56
C VAL A 602 -12.46 -30.77 -4.15
N SER A 603 -13.45 -31.36 -4.87
CA SER A 603 -14.86 -31.17 -4.53
C SER A 603 -15.25 -31.63 -3.12
N ARG A 604 -14.47 -32.53 -2.50
CA ARG A 604 -14.67 -32.95 -1.09
C ARG A 604 -14.39 -31.86 -0.07
N PHE A 605 -13.75 -30.75 -0.49
CA PHE A 605 -13.36 -29.60 0.32
C PHE A 605 -14.16 -28.34 -0.01
N GLU A 606 -15.14 -28.46 -0.89
CA GLU A 606 -16.02 -27.36 -1.21
C GLU A 606 -17.01 -27.13 -0.06
N ALA A 607 -17.23 -25.86 0.26
CA ALA A 607 -18.23 -25.48 1.24
C ALA A 607 -19.63 -25.79 0.73
N GLU A 608 -20.50 -26.22 1.63
CA GLU A 608 -21.92 -26.35 1.30
C GLU A 608 -22.48 -25.00 0.88
N ASN A 609 -23.06 -24.99 -0.30
CA ASN A 609 -23.67 -23.78 -0.84
C ASN A 609 -25.17 -23.81 -0.60
N LEU A 610 -25.67 -22.78 0.10
CA LEU A 610 -27.12 -22.63 0.31
C LEU A 610 -27.90 -22.68 -1.01
N GLU A 611 -27.31 -22.12 -2.08
CA GLU A 611 -27.87 -22.16 -3.43
C GLU A 611 -27.97 -23.59 -3.98
N ASP A 612 -26.95 -24.42 -3.76
CA ASP A 612 -26.93 -25.84 -4.19
C ASP A 612 -28.02 -26.62 -3.46
N ASP A 613 -28.09 -26.47 -2.14
CA ASP A 613 -29.11 -27.13 -1.30
C ASP A 613 -30.52 -26.71 -1.71
N GLN A 614 -30.75 -25.42 -1.94
CA GLN A 614 -32.04 -24.92 -2.38
C GLN A 614 -32.41 -25.41 -3.78
N ILE A 615 -31.45 -25.49 -4.71
CA ILE A 615 -31.70 -26.04 -6.04
C ILE A 615 -32.09 -27.53 -5.90
N ARG A 616 -31.30 -28.33 -5.17
CA ARG A 616 -31.57 -29.79 -4.96
C ARG A 616 -32.89 -30.05 -4.24
N LYS A 617 -33.27 -29.19 -3.30
CA LYS A 617 -34.53 -29.28 -2.58
C LYS A 617 -35.74 -29.15 -3.50
N HIS A 618 -35.68 -28.29 -4.51
CA HIS A 618 -36.82 -27.95 -5.36
C HIS A 618 -36.73 -28.53 -6.77
N PHE A 619 -35.54 -28.86 -7.26
CA PHE A 619 -35.30 -29.26 -8.65
C PHE A 619 -34.32 -30.43 -8.76
N ARG A 620 -34.54 -31.28 -9.75
CA ARG A 620 -33.57 -32.28 -10.23
C ARG A 620 -33.50 -32.35 -11.74
N ILE A 621 -32.47 -33.01 -12.23
CA ILE A 621 -32.39 -33.36 -13.67
C ILE A 621 -33.47 -34.43 -13.95
N PRO A 622 -34.33 -34.25 -14.97
CA PRO A 622 -35.31 -35.25 -15.33
C PRO A 622 -34.65 -36.50 -15.87
N ASN A 623 -35.19 -37.67 -15.53
CA ASN A 623 -34.76 -38.96 -16.04
C ASN A 623 -35.01 -39.08 -17.58
N PRO A 624 -34.29 -39.96 -18.30
CA PRO A 624 -34.55 -40.22 -19.69
C PRO A 624 -36.00 -40.66 -19.92
N GLY A 625 -36.74 -39.94 -20.78
CA GLY A 625 -38.17 -40.21 -21.08
C GLY A 625 -39.19 -39.56 -20.15
N GLU A 626 -38.74 -38.91 -19.10
CA GLU A 626 -39.62 -38.22 -18.12
C GLU A 626 -40.06 -36.84 -18.65
N SER A 627 -41.28 -36.44 -18.29
CA SER A 627 -41.78 -35.09 -18.58
C SER A 627 -40.91 -34.05 -17.87
N TYR A 628 -40.68 -32.92 -18.52
CA TYR A 628 -39.86 -31.85 -17.97
C TYR A 628 -40.43 -30.48 -18.23
N GLU A 629 -40.07 -29.54 -17.40
CA GLU A 629 -40.35 -28.11 -17.55
C GLU A 629 -39.10 -27.35 -17.96
N VAL A 630 -39.29 -26.16 -18.55
CA VAL A 630 -38.22 -25.27 -18.95
C VAL A 630 -38.29 -24.00 -18.10
N TYR A 631 -37.35 -23.85 -17.18
CA TYR A 631 -37.26 -22.71 -16.28
C TYR A 631 -36.04 -21.84 -16.62
N SER A 632 -36.26 -20.55 -16.72
CA SER A 632 -35.16 -19.57 -16.71
C SER A 632 -34.51 -19.48 -15.30
N VAL A 633 -33.34 -18.88 -15.21
CA VAL A 633 -32.72 -18.61 -13.89
C VAL A 633 -33.66 -17.77 -13.02
N ALA A 634 -34.39 -16.82 -13.61
CA ALA A 634 -35.34 -15.99 -12.89
C ALA A 634 -36.53 -16.80 -12.33
N ASP A 635 -37.06 -17.78 -13.12
CA ASP A 635 -38.13 -18.65 -12.66
C ASP A 635 -37.67 -19.55 -11.49
N ILE A 636 -36.45 -20.09 -11.59
CA ILE A 636 -35.84 -20.90 -10.51
C ILE A 636 -35.67 -20.05 -9.26
N LEU A 637 -35.11 -18.82 -9.39
CA LEU A 637 -35.00 -17.88 -8.28
C LEU A 637 -36.34 -17.52 -7.65
N GLY A 638 -37.38 -17.36 -8.45
CA GLY A 638 -38.74 -17.12 -7.98
C GLY A 638 -39.26 -18.24 -7.06
N VAL A 639 -38.82 -19.49 -7.29
CA VAL A 639 -39.18 -20.63 -6.43
C VAL A 639 -38.31 -20.69 -5.16
N ILE A 640 -36.99 -20.64 -5.32
CA ILE A 640 -36.07 -20.89 -4.21
C ILE A 640 -35.93 -19.71 -3.22
N ASN A 641 -36.21 -18.47 -3.68
CA ASN A 641 -36.14 -17.29 -2.82
C ASN A 641 -37.40 -17.10 -1.93
N LEU A 642 -38.47 -17.82 -2.19
CA LEU A 642 -39.71 -17.68 -1.39
C LEU A 642 -39.50 -18.02 0.09
N GLU A 643 -38.54 -18.90 0.41
CA GLU A 643 -38.25 -19.36 1.75
C GLU A 643 -37.04 -18.65 2.40
N LEU A 644 -36.39 -17.73 1.69
CA LEU A 644 -35.14 -17.11 2.13
C LEU A 644 -35.31 -15.67 2.57
N LYS A 645 -34.64 -15.28 3.65
CA LYS A 645 -34.59 -13.88 4.11
C LYS A 645 -33.77 -12.98 3.19
N THR A 646 -32.77 -13.54 2.52
CA THR A 646 -31.87 -12.81 1.58
C THR A 646 -31.93 -13.47 0.19
N PRO A 647 -32.23 -12.70 -0.86
CA PRO A 647 -32.30 -13.25 -2.22
C PRO A 647 -30.95 -13.80 -2.70
N LEU A 648 -30.98 -14.95 -3.38
CA LEU A 648 -29.80 -15.55 -3.97
C LEU A 648 -29.37 -14.84 -5.26
N SER A 649 -28.08 -14.94 -5.60
CA SER A 649 -27.51 -14.33 -6.80
C SER A 649 -27.90 -15.12 -8.08
N ALA A 650 -28.50 -14.45 -9.06
CA ALA A 650 -28.85 -15.03 -10.36
C ALA A 650 -27.64 -15.61 -11.10
N THR A 651 -26.50 -14.91 -11.03
CA THR A 651 -25.26 -15.35 -11.65
C THR A 651 -24.74 -16.64 -11.01
N LYS A 652 -24.76 -16.71 -9.68
CA LYS A 652 -24.28 -17.87 -8.90
C LYS A 652 -25.18 -19.09 -9.15
N VAL A 653 -26.51 -18.90 -9.11
CA VAL A 653 -27.48 -19.98 -9.41
C VAL A 653 -27.30 -20.49 -10.84
N GLY A 654 -27.10 -19.61 -11.82
CA GLY A 654 -26.86 -20.01 -13.20
C GLY A 654 -25.56 -20.83 -13.40
N MET A 655 -24.50 -20.49 -12.66
CA MET A 655 -23.24 -21.27 -12.65
C MET A 655 -23.44 -22.64 -12.00
N LEU A 656 -24.14 -22.71 -10.88
CA LEU A 656 -24.44 -23.97 -10.19
C LEU A 656 -25.27 -24.91 -11.02
N LEU A 657 -26.33 -24.44 -11.69
CA LEU A 657 -27.14 -25.25 -12.59
C LEU A 657 -26.29 -25.89 -13.70
N ASN A 658 -25.35 -25.14 -14.29
CA ASN A 658 -24.42 -25.70 -15.26
C ASN A 658 -23.48 -26.74 -14.65
N LYS A 659 -22.94 -26.49 -13.44
CA LYS A 659 -22.06 -27.42 -12.71
C LYS A 659 -22.79 -28.70 -12.33
N MET A 660 -24.05 -28.59 -11.92
CA MET A 660 -24.92 -29.73 -11.59
C MET A 660 -25.38 -30.56 -12.83
N GLY A 661 -25.05 -30.10 -14.05
CA GLY A 661 -25.35 -30.80 -15.26
C GLY A 661 -26.75 -30.53 -15.86
N PHE A 662 -27.47 -29.53 -15.35
CA PHE A 662 -28.71 -29.12 -15.97
C PHE A 662 -28.49 -28.60 -17.41
N ARG A 663 -29.20 -29.14 -18.39
CA ARG A 663 -29.02 -28.76 -19.79
C ARG A 663 -29.90 -27.57 -20.16
N LYS A 664 -29.31 -26.60 -20.86
CA LYS A 664 -30.07 -25.48 -21.47
C LYS A 664 -30.82 -25.97 -22.70
N VAL A 665 -32.10 -25.70 -22.76
CA VAL A 665 -32.98 -26.05 -23.88
C VAL A 665 -33.87 -24.86 -24.27
N ARG A 666 -34.43 -24.94 -25.49
CA ARG A 666 -35.47 -24.03 -25.94
C ARG A 666 -36.71 -24.85 -26.27
N LYS A 667 -37.84 -24.55 -25.63
CA LYS A 667 -39.12 -25.17 -25.84
C LYS A 667 -40.21 -24.07 -25.82
N ASP A 668 -41.15 -24.13 -26.75
CA ASP A 668 -42.31 -23.21 -26.83
C ASP A 668 -41.90 -21.72 -26.70
N ASN A 669 -40.86 -21.33 -27.43
CA ASN A 669 -40.27 -19.97 -27.44
C ASN A 669 -39.62 -19.52 -26.11
N ARG A 670 -39.56 -20.38 -25.11
CA ARG A 670 -38.87 -20.15 -23.83
C ARG A 670 -37.48 -20.75 -23.85
N ARG A 671 -36.49 -19.99 -23.40
CA ARG A 671 -35.11 -20.44 -23.20
C ARG A 671 -34.84 -20.59 -21.71
N GLY A 672 -34.39 -21.78 -21.28
CA GLY A 672 -34.13 -22.06 -19.88
C GLY A 672 -33.43 -23.41 -19.68
N TYR A 673 -33.39 -23.86 -18.46
CA TYR A 673 -32.86 -25.15 -18.06
C TYR A 673 -33.98 -26.22 -18.10
N LYS A 674 -33.64 -27.42 -18.57
CA LYS A 674 -34.48 -28.59 -18.50
C LYS A 674 -34.48 -29.11 -17.06
N VAL A 675 -35.64 -29.02 -16.37
CA VAL A 675 -35.74 -29.35 -14.94
C VAL A 675 -36.98 -30.25 -14.70
N TYR A 676 -36.89 -31.06 -13.65
CA TYR A 676 -38.05 -31.62 -12.97
C TYR A 676 -38.22 -30.87 -11.66
N ARG A 677 -39.38 -30.27 -11.41
CA ARG A 677 -39.71 -29.58 -10.17
C ARG A 677 -40.44 -30.50 -9.24
N TYR A 678 -39.92 -30.65 -8.00
CA TYR A 678 -40.58 -31.44 -6.97
C TYR A 678 -41.90 -30.79 -6.53
N SER A 679 -42.93 -31.60 -6.31
CA SER A 679 -44.18 -31.22 -5.69
C SER A 679 -43.96 -30.92 -4.18
N VAL A 680 -44.88 -30.19 -3.54
CA VAL A 680 -44.84 -29.91 -2.09
C VAL A 680 -44.82 -31.19 -1.25
N GLU A 681 -45.51 -32.24 -1.73
CA GLU A 681 -45.57 -33.54 -1.10
C GLU A 681 -44.23 -34.25 -1.17
N GLU A 682 -43.57 -34.24 -2.33
CA GLU A 682 -42.24 -34.85 -2.54
C GLU A 682 -41.18 -34.12 -1.68
N ILE A 683 -41.22 -32.80 -1.59
CA ILE A 683 -40.32 -32.00 -0.75
C ILE A 683 -40.51 -32.37 0.74
N SER A 684 -41.74 -32.57 1.19
CA SER A 684 -42.03 -32.93 2.59
C SER A 684 -41.62 -34.38 2.90
N HIS A 685 -41.69 -35.29 1.94
CA HIS A 685 -41.22 -36.66 2.08
C HIS A 685 -39.70 -36.76 2.14
N ASN A 686 -39.01 -36.02 1.30
CA ASN A 686 -37.53 -35.92 1.33
C ASN A 686 -37.01 -35.37 2.67
N LYS A 687 -37.74 -34.46 3.32
CA LYS A 687 -37.41 -33.98 4.68
C LYS A 687 -37.56 -35.06 5.77
N LYS A 688 -38.48 -36.02 5.61
CA LYS A 688 -38.65 -37.11 6.58
C LYS A 688 -37.58 -38.21 6.43
N GLY A 689 -37.06 -38.41 5.23
CA GLY A 689 -35.95 -39.36 4.99
C GLY A 689 -34.62 -38.94 5.60
N THR A 690 -34.33 -37.64 5.63
CA THR A 690 -33.11 -37.11 6.22
C THR A 690 -33.11 -37.00 7.75
N VAL A 691 -34.29 -37.10 8.37
CA VAL A 691 -34.42 -37.09 9.87
C VAL A 691 -34.27 -38.50 10.46
N ASN A 692 -34.60 -39.53 9.71
CA ASN A 692 -34.48 -40.94 10.25
C ASN A 692 -33.05 -41.48 10.22
N ASP A 693 -32.13 -40.93 9.39
CA ASP A 693 -30.72 -41.30 9.39
C ASP A 693 -29.89 -40.58 10.48
N ALA A 694 -30.45 -39.55 11.15
CA ALA A 694 -29.78 -38.78 12.20
C ALA A 694 -30.10 -39.22 13.63
N GLU A 695 -31.09 -40.14 13.85
CA GLU A 695 -31.50 -40.56 15.20
C GLU A 695 -30.81 -41.82 15.69
N GLU A 696 -29.89 -42.45 14.96
CA GLU A 696 -29.16 -43.67 15.40
C GLU A 696 -27.70 -43.44 15.80
N GLN A 697 -27.31 -42.22 16.22
CA GLN A 697 -26.05 -42.03 16.95
C GLN A 697 -26.30 -41.38 18.30
N VAL A 698 -26.84 -42.17 19.25
CA VAL A 698 -26.76 -41.86 20.67
C VAL A 698 -25.31 -42.05 21.12
N LEU A 699 -24.65 -40.95 21.41
CA LEU A 699 -23.36 -40.94 22.09
C LEU A 699 -23.54 -41.37 23.56
N PRO A 700 -22.79 -42.35 24.07
CA PRO A 700 -22.63 -42.51 25.52
C PRO A 700 -21.63 -41.46 26.03
N PHE A 701 -21.89 -40.98 27.23
CA PHE A 701 -21.21 -39.93 28.00
C PHE A 701 -19.70 -39.87 27.93
#